data_32aa4367bbf3bd2a2fa1eca4f5feb360
#
_entry.id   32aa4367bbf3bd2a2fa1eca4f5feb360
#
_cell.length_a   1.000
_cell.length_b   1.000
_cell.length_c   1.000
_cell.angle_alpha   90.00
_cell.angle_beta   90.00
_cell.angle_gamma   90.00
#
_symmetry.space_group_name_H-M   'P 1'
#
loop_
_entity.id
_entity.type
_entity.pdbx_description
1 polymer ?
#
loop_
_entity_poly.entity_id
_entity_poly.type
_entity_poly.pdbx_seq_one_letter_code
_entity_poly.pdbx_strand_id
1 'polypeptide(L)'
;MSKATKPAAENAAAKRKLTRAEKREIEAIIRKYKGDGKPHTAQDTISYQTMHPDGICHLGGRSYSKSIEFFDVNYQLAQPDDQTAIFEYLCDLYNYLDASIHVQLTFVNRKTDREQHAQSFEIPLCGDGLDHIRQENTGILKRQLERGNNGNVKTKYLTYTIEADNLKAARARLTRIETDLMGYFKVMGAAARALDGKDRLEVLHGIMHPDGERFSFDWNWLAPSGLSTKDFIAPSSFAFKNSRMFQMGGKLCAASFLQIITPELNDHVLTDFLDTDSGIVVNLHVQALDQSEAVKMIKRKITDLDAMKIQEQKKAVRDGYDMDILPSDLATYGGEAKKLLNELQSRNERYFMITFLVLNYGDTRRKLENDVFRAAGVAQKYNCQLARLDFQQEQGLVSSLPLGVSQIKITRGMTTSAVAIIVPFVTQELFMGGDAFYYGLNAKSGNMIMLDRKNARSPNGLVFGTPGGGKSFSCKREMVSVILKTGDHVIVCDPEGEYAPLVKLLHGQIIRLSPTSTDYVNPLDINLNYSEDENPLALKSDFVLSFCELIMGGKVGLEAIERTVIDRAVQRIYQPYFADPCPENMPILSDLHDALTAQHLPEADRVAQALDLYVSGSLNFFNHRTTVDINNRFVCYDIKELPKNLTKPGMRIIQDQVWNRVTLNRNAGVSTWYYADEFHLLLKEPQTAAYSAEIWKRFRKWGGVPTGATQNIKDLLSSPEIENILENSDYICMLNQAAGDRKILAERLNISSEQLKYVTNSAPGEGLLFFENVILPFVDHFPKDTELYRIMSTKPSEVNGQ
;
A
#
# COMPACT_ATOMS: atom_id res chain seq x y z
N MET A 1 43.50 -81.37 -15.94
CA MET A 1 44.88 -80.87 -16.25
C MET A 1 44.74 -79.81 -17.34
N SER A 2 44.82 -78.56 -17.00
CA SER A 2 45.46 -77.50 -17.82
C SER A 2 45.47 -76.19 -16.98
N LYS A 3 46.66 -75.74 -16.72
CA LYS A 3 46.94 -74.49 -16.00
C LYS A 3 46.59 -73.29 -16.86
N ALA A 4 45.65 -72.45 -16.46
CA ALA A 4 45.41 -71.14 -17.02
C ALA A 4 46.43 -70.14 -16.47
N THR A 5 47.34 -69.69 -17.34
CA THR A 5 48.29 -68.60 -17.13
C THR A 5 47.58 -67.25 -16.96
N LYS A 6 47.90 -66.58 -15.88
CA LYS A 6 47.56 -65.15 -15.70
C LYS A 6 48.39 -64.30 -16.67
N PRO A 7 47.86 -63.25 -17.29
CA PRO A 7 48.69 -62.26 -17.95
C PRO A 7 49.27 -61.29 -16.90
N ALA A 8 50.58 -61.28 -16.84
CA ALA A 8 51.38 -60.27 -16.22
C ALA A 8 51.51 -59.07 -17.14
N ALA A 9 51.03 -57.91 -16.77
CA ALA A 9 51.60 -56.64 -17.23
C ALA A 9 50.80 -55.49 -16.54
N GLU A 10 51.11 -55.23 -15.32
CA GLU A 10 50.84 -53.88 -14.80
C GLU A 10 52.14 -53.11 -14.82
N ASN A 11 52.13 -52.12 -15.70
CA ASN A 11 53.16 -51.10 -15.78
C ASN A 11 53.21 -50.35 -14.42
N ALA A 12 54.26 -50.60 -13.69
CA ALA A 12 54.74 -49.76 -12.60
C ALA A 12 55.18 -48.43 -13.22
N ALA A 13 54.18 -47.46 -13.40
CA ALA A 13 54.53 -46.10 -13.64
C ALA A 13 55.39 -45.62 -12.42
N ALA A 14 56.69 -45.46 -12.68
CA ALA A 14 57.62 -44.94 -11.69
C ALA A 14 57.02 -43.70 -11.05
N LYS A 15 56.76 -43.74 -9.72
CA LYS A 15 56.25 -42.59 -8.94
C LYS A 15 57.26 -41.46 -9.03
N ARG A 16 57.10 -40.59 -10.04
CA ARG A 16 57.89 -39.35 -10.17
C ARG A 16 57.81 -38.59 -8.84
N LYS A 17 58.96 -38.35 -8.23
CA LYS A 17 59.01 -37.51 -7.00
C LYS A 17 58.60 -36.08 -7.37
N LEU A 18 57.48 -35.61 -6.82
CA LEU A 18 57.00 -34.24 -6.98
C LEU A 18 58.08 -33.27 -6.47
N THR A 19 58.33 -32.21 -7.25
CA THR A 19 59.19 -31.11 -6.86
C THR A 19 58.58 -30.33 -5.70
N ARG A 20 59.35 -29.52 -4.97
CA ARG A 20 58.85 -28.64 -3.92
C ARG A 20 57.82 -27.63 -4.41
N ALA A 21 57.92 -27.16 -5.67
CA ALA A 21 56.98 -26.26 -6.30
C ALA A 21 55.63 -26.96 -6.56
N GLU A 22 55.65 -28.14 -7.17
CA GLU A 22 54.42 -28.93 -7.42
C GLU A 22 53.73 -29.34 -6.13
N LYS A 23 54.46 -29.67 -5.08
CA LYS A 23 53.84 -29.93 -3.75
C LYS A 23 53.15 -28.71 -3.17
N ARG A 24 53.76 -27.52 -3.26
CA ARG A 24 53.11 -26.26 -2.82
C ARG A 24 51.87 -25.92 -3.62
N GLU A 25 51.91 -26.16 -4.93
CA GLU A 25 50.77 -25.96 -5.82
C GLU A 25 49.61 -26.93 -5.50
N ILE A 26 49.93 -28.20 -5.30
CA ILE A 26 48.96 -29.22 -4.85
C ILE A 26 48.39 -28.85 -3.46
N GLU A 27 49.26 -28.44 -2.54
CA GLU A 27 48.81 -27.99 -1.21
C GLU A 27 47.93 -26.72 -1.27
N ALA A 28 48.24 -25.78 -2.16
CA ALA A 28 47.42 -24.60 -2.44
C ALA A 28 46.04 -24.97 -3.02
N ILE A 29 46.05 -25.95 -3.97
CA ILE A 29 44.83 -26.49 -4.55
C ILE A 29 44.01 -27.23 -3.47
N ILE A 30 44.66 -28.06 -2.67
CA ILE A 30 43.99 -28.76 -1.57
C ILE A 30 43.39 -27.77 -0.55
N ARG A 31 44.12 -26.72 -0.16
CA ARG A 31 43.62 -25.65 0.72
C ARG A 31 42.46 -24.90 0.10
N LYS A 32 42.53 -24.65 -1.20
CA LYS A 32 41.45 -23.96 -1.92
C LYS A 32 40.14 -24.77 -1.98
N TYR A 33 40.24 -26.11 -2.13
CA TYR A 33 39.07 -26.98 -2.30
C TYR A 33 38.67 -27.81 -1.08
N LYS A 34 39.56 -28.04 -0.10
CA LYS A 34 39.27 -28.76 1.13
C LYS A 34 39.25 -27.87 2.40
N GLY A 35 39.57 -26.58 2.25
CA GLY A 35 39.83 -25.70 3.35
C GLY A 35 41.09 -26.03 4.11
N ASP A 36 41.40 -25.29 5.15
CA ASP A 36 42.61 -25.45 5.98
C ASP A 36 42.49 -26.54 7.07
N GLY A 37 41.37 -27.29 7.04
CA GLY A 37 41.05 -28.34 8.02
C GLY A 37 40.56 -27.84 9.38
N LYS A 38 40.36 -26.53 9.52
CA LYS A 38 39.74 -25.96 10.71
C LYS A 38 38.21 -26.03 10.59
N PRO A 39 37.50 -26.25 11.69
CA PRO A 39 36.04 -26.17 11.68
C PRO A 39 35.64 -24.75 11.34
N HIS A 40 34.84 -24.59 10.26
CA HIS A 40 34.24 -23.33 9.89
C HIS A 40 33.02 -23.10 10.75
N THR A 41 32.87 -21.89 11.25
CA THR A 41 31.67 -21.45 11.98
C THR A 41 30.63 -20.94 11.00
N ALA A 42 29.39 -20.83 11.42
CA ALA A 42 28.33 -20.26 10.58
C ALA A 42 28.65 -18.81 10.15
N GLN A 43 29.34 -18.06 11.00
CA GLN A 43 29.80 -16.69 10.73
C GLN A 43 30.79 -16.60 9.57
N ASP A 44 31.62 -17.66 9.36
CA ASP A 44 32.62 -17.69 8.26
C ASP A 44 31.95 -17.77 6.87
N THR A 45 30.74 -18.32 6.78
CA THR A 45 29.96 -18.39 5.55
C THR A 45 29.41 -17.02 5.14
N ILE A 46 29.23 -16.11 6.11
CA ILE A 46 28.66 -14.77 5.87
C ILE A 46 29.75 -13.83 5.34
N SER A 47 29.67 -13.40 4.09
CA SER A 47 30.74 -12.78 3.33
C SER A 47 30.83 -11.25 3.50
N TYR A 48 30.85 -10.74 4.73
CA TYR A 48 31.28 -9.36 4.97
C TYR A 48 32.27 -9.28 6.13
N GLN A 49 33.06 -8.22 6.21
CA GLN A 49 34.02 -8.02 7.29
C GLN A 49 33.42 -7.22 8.46
N THR A 50 32.79 -6.08 8.14
CA THR A 50 32.27 -5.18 9.17
C THR A 50 30.99 -4.50 8.69
N MET A 51 29.99 -4.46 9.56
CA MET A 51 28.80 -3.62 9.40
C MET A 51 28.95 -2.39 10.29
N HIS A 52 28.74 -1.19 9.70
CA HIS A 52 28.82 0.07 10.43
C HIS A 52 27.42 0.60 10.78
N PRO A 53 27.27 1.40 11.85
CA PRO A 53 25.98 1.94 12.28
C PRO A 53 25.26 2.77 11.21
N ASP A 54 26.00 3.46 10.33
CA ASP A 54 25.47 4.26 9.23
C ASP A 54 25.02 3.44 8.00
N GLY A 55 24.91 2.12 8.14
CA GLY A 55 24.50 1.20 7.08
C GLY A 55 25.57 0.85 6.06
N ILE A 56 26.79 1.36 6.19
CA ILE A 56 27.91 0.95 5.32
C ILE A 56 28.41 -0.43 5.74
N CYS A 57 28.47 -1.34 4.78
CA CYS A 57 29.01 -2.68 4.96
C CYS A 57 30.34 -2.81 4.22
N HIS A 58 31.42 -3.15 4.94
CA HIS A 58 32.70 -3.48 4.36
C HIS A 58 32.72 -4.97 4.00
N LEU A 59 32.81 -5.27 2.72
CA LEU A 59 32.73 -6.62 2.18
C LEU A 59 34.07 -7.36 2.14
N GLY A 60 35.15 -6.62 2.31
CA GLY A 60 36.51 -7.10 2.21
C GLY A 60 37.30 -6.40 1.08
N GLY A 61 38.62 -6.35 1.23
CA GLY A 61 39.47 -5.60 0.29
C GLY A 61 39.11 -4.12 0.22
N ARG A 62 38.72 -3.67 -0.96
CA ARG A 62 38.31 -2.27 -1.23
C ARG A 62 36.80 -2.11 -1.45
N SER A 63 35.99 -3.15 -1.23
CA SER A 63 34.59 -3.19 -1.57
C SER A 63 33.72 -2.76 -0.38
N TYR A 64 32.83 -1.82 -0.61
CA TYR A 64 31.85 -1.28 0.34
C TYR A 64 30.49 -1.21 -0.27
N SER A 65 29.45 -1.56 0.51
CA SER A 65 28.06 -1.52 0.04
C SER A 65 27.15 -0.76 1.02
N LYS A 66 26.03 -0.26 0.48
CA LYS A 66 24.91 0.30 1.23
C LYS A 66 23.59 -0.18 0.63
N SER A 67 22.50 -0.10 1.39
CA SER A 67 21.20 -0.61 0.93
C SER A 67 20.09 0.40 1.15
N ILE A 68 19.14 0.41 0.23
CA ILE A 68 17.89 1.19 0.27
C ILE A 68 16.74 0.18 0.27
N GLU A 69 15.77 0.34 1.14
CA GLU A 69 14.47 -0.30 1.05
C GLU A 69 13.55 0.58 0.21
N PHE A 70 12.82 0.01 -0.74
CA PHE A 70 11.87 0.74 -1.58
C PHE A 70 10.53 0.03 -1.62
N PHE A 71 9.50 0.82 -1.84
CA PHE A 71 8.11 0.37 -1.78
C PHE A 71 7.47 0.35 -3.17
N ASP A 72 6.33 -0.32 -3.27
CA ASP A 72 5.63 -0.44 -4.53
C ASP A 72 4.98 0.85 -5.02
N VAL A 73 4.91 0.98 -6.33
CA VAL A 73 3.98 1.85 -7.04
C VAL A 73 2.95 1.00 -7.77
N ASN A 74 1.82 1.59 -8.09
CA ASN A 74 0.73 0.90 -8.76
C ASN A 74 1.00 0.72 -10.26
N TYR A 75 2.10 0.05 -10.62
CA TYR A 75 2.52 -0.13 -12.01
C TYR A 75 1.53 -0.96 -12.82
N GLN A 76 1.13 -2.15 -12.32
CA GLN A 76 0.32 -3.08 -13.10
C GLN A 76 -1.11 -2.61 -13.38
N LEU A 77 -1.64 -1.74 -12.54
CA LEU A 77 -2.98 -1.19 -12.66
C LEU A 77 -2.98 0.28 -13.13
N ALA A 78 -1.80 0.85 -13.41
CA ALA A 78 -1.66 2.23 -13.88
C ALA A 78 -2.17 2.41 -15.32
N GLN A 79 -2.38 3.66 -15.72
CA GLN A 79 -2.65 4.02 -17.10
C GLN A 79 -1.44 3.65 -18.00
N PRO A 80 -1.64 3.35 -19.29
CA PRO A 80 -0.53 3.01 -20.18
C PRO A 80 0.55 4.10 -20.27
N ASP A 81 0.16 5.37 -20.21
CA ASP A 81 1.10 6.50 -20.24
C ASP A 81 1.95 6.54 -18.95
N ASP A 82 1.34 6.27 -17.78
CA ASP A 82 2.05 6.19 -16.51
C ASP A 82 2.98 4.98 -16.47
N GLN A 83 2.56 3.83 -17.02
CA GLN A 83 3.43 2.65 -17.15
C GLN A 83 4.65 2.95 -18.01
N THR A 84 4.44 3.66 -19.13
CA THR A 84 5.53 4.07 -20.02
C THR A 84 6.48 5.03 -19.30
N ALA A 85 5.96 6.02 -18.59
CA ALA A 85 6.78 6.96 -17.83
C ALA A 85 7.62 6.26 -16.73
N ILE A 86 7.02 5.33 -15.97
CA ILE A 86 7.75 4.54 -14.97
C ILE A 86 8.85 3.71 -15.62
N PHE A 87 8.57 3.09 -16.76
CA PHE A 87 9.55 2.32 -17.52
C PHE A 87 10.73 3.19 -18.00
N GLU A 88 10.45 4.39 -18.52
CA GLU A 88 11.47 5.36 -18.94
C GLU A 88 12.34 5.80 -17.75
N TYR A 89 11.76 6.09 -16.59
CA TYR A 89 12.51 6.42 -15.39
C TYR A 89 13.36 5.25 -14.86
N LEU A 90 12.91 4.00 -15.02
CA LEU A 90 13.74 2.82 -14.75
C LEU A 90 14.92 2.72 -15.71
N CYS A 91 14.73 3.01 -16.98
CA CYS A 91 15.82 3.10 -17.96
C CYS A 91 16.83 4.18 -17.54
N ASP A 92 16.38 5.33 -17.10
CA ASP A 92 17.25 6.41 -16.63
C ASP A 92 18.02 6.03 -15.37
N LEU A 93 17.37 5.33 -14.41
CA LEU A 93 18.04 4.79 -13.24
C LEU A 93 19.14 3.81 -13.63
N TYR A 94 18.88 2.87 -14.54
CA TYR A 94 19.91 1.94 -15.01
C TYR A 94 21.00 2.67 -15.80
N ASN A 95 20.67 3.66 -16.60
CA ASN A 95 21.65 4.48 -17.33
C ASN A 95 22.52 5.37 -16.42
N TYR A 96 22.09 5.66 -15.21
CA TYR A 96 22.93 6.28 -14.18
C TYR A 96 24.06 5.36 -13.71
N LEU A 97 23.84 4.03 -13.68
CA LEU A 97 24.80 3.06 -13.17
C LEU A 97 25.97 2.89 -14.14
N ASP A 98 27.19 3.22 -13.72
CA ASP A 98 28.41 2.96 -14.45
C ASP A 98 29.08 1.64 -14.06
N ALA A 99 30.17 1.26 -14.76
CA ALA A 99 30.91 0.03 -14.51
C ALA A 99 31.52 -0.06 -13.10
N SER A 100 31.59 1.03 -12.36
CA SER A 100 32.17 1.10 -11.02
C SER A 100 31.12 0.86 -9.91
N ILE A 101 29.85 0.74 -10.28
CA ILE A 101 28.73 0.53 -9.36
C ILE A 101 28.12 -0.84 -9.68
N HIS A 102 28.19 -1.77 -8.74
CA HIS A 102 27.44 -3.01 -8.81
C HIS A 102 26.14 -2.89 -8.04
N VAL A 103 25.02 -3.26 -8.64
CA VAL A 103 23.70 -3.21 -8.01
C VAL A 103 23.13 -4.61 -7.85
N GLN A 104 22.51 -4.86 -6.72
CA GLN A 104 21.71 -6.04 -6.42
C GLN A 104 20.31 -5.60 -5.98
N LEU A 105 19.29 -6.00 -6.74
CA LEU A 105 17.91 -5.94 -6.30
C LEU A 105 17.57 -7.25 -5.58
N THR A 106 17.07 -7.14 -4.36
CA THR A 106 16.68 -8.30 -3.54
C THR A 106 15.21 -8.18 -3.17
N PHE A 107 14.46 -9.20 -3.48
CA PHE A 107 13.04 -9.33 -3.18
C PHE A 107 12.86 -10.51 -2.22
N VAL A 108 12.34 -10.23 -1.05
CA VAL A 108 12.12 -11.24 -0.01
C VAL A 108 10.62 -11.42 0.18
N ASN A 109 10.13 -12.62 -0.10
CA ASN A 109 8.78 -13.04 0.26
C ASN A 109 8.89 -14.02 1.42
N ARG A 110 8.51 -13.61 2.61
CA ARG A 110 8.56 -14.42 3.82
C ARG A 110 7.20 -14.50 4.49
N LYS A 111 6.90 -15.65 5.07
CA LYS A 111 5.73 -15.80 5.94
C LYS A 111 6.00 -15.08 7.25
N THR A 112 5.12 -14.16 7.61
CA THR A 112 5.10 -13.54 8.93
C THR A 112 4.50 -14.53 9.94
N ASP A 113 4.93 -14.45 11.19
CA ASP A 113 4.28 -15.18 12.26
C ASP A 113 2.84 -14.72 12.40
N ARG A 114 1.91 -15.64 12.11
CA ARG A 114 0.46 -15.36 12.15
C ARG A 114 -0.01 -14.93 13.52
N GLU A 115 0.60 -15.44 14.59
CA GLU A 115 0.21 -15.11 15.95
C GLU A 115 0.64 -13.68 16.31
N GLN A 116 1.85 -13.26 15.92
CA GLN A 116 2.29 -11.88 16.10
C GLN A 116 1.47 -10.91 15.28
N HIS A 117 1.15 -11.28 14.05
CA HIS A 117 0.31 -10.47 13.18
C HIS A 117 -1.11 -10.35 13.73
N ALA A 118 -1.67 -11.44 14.26
CA ALA A 118 -2.97 -11.44 14.90
C ALA A 118 -3.04 -10.57 16.16
N GLN A 119 -1.95 -10.52 16.94
CA GLN A 119 -1.87 -9.68 18.13
C GLN A 119 -1.89 -8.18 17.80
N SER A 120 -1.41 -7.77 16.62
CA SER A 120 -1.35 -6.36 16.22
C SER A 120 -2.73 -5.71 15.97
N PHE A 121 -3.78 -6.51 15.75
CA PHE A 121 -5.15 -6.02 15.54
C PHE A 121 -6.17 -6.55 16.57
N GLU A 122 -5.70 -7.23 17.61
CA GLU A 122 -6.55 -7.66 18.72
C GLU A 122 -7.07 -6.44 19.48
N ILE A 123 -8.39 -6.40 19.70
CA ILE A 123 -9.03 -5.29 20.42
C ILE A 123 -9.06 -5.62 21.91
N PRO A 124 -8.44 -4.79 22.77
CA PRO A 124 -8.45 -5.02 24.21
C PRO A 124 -9.87 -5.03 24.78
N LEU A 125 -10.12 -5.89 25.76
CA LEU A 125 -11.37 -5.92 26.49
C LEU A 125 -11.41 -4.76 27.51
N CYS A 126 -12.51 -4.03 27.57
CA CYS A 126 -12.67 -2.82 28.37
C CYS A 126 -13.67 -2.95 29.54
N GLY A 127 -14.49 -4.01 29.58
CA GLY A 127 -15.51 -4.21 30.61
C GLY A 127 -16.73 -3.28 30.51
N ASP A 128 -16.98 -2.70 29.35
CA ASP A 128 -18.03 -1.69 29.08
C ASP A 128 -19.34 -2.28 28.49
N GLY A 129 -19.52 -3.60 28.56
CA GLY A 129 -20.66 -4.30 27.97
C GLY A 129 -20.50 -4.65 26.49
N LEU A 130 -19.49 -4.13 25.79
CA LEU A 130 -19.23 -4.40 24.37
C LEU A 130 -18.14 -5.46 24.12
N ASP A 131 -17.67 -6.11 25.17
CA ASP A 131 -16.55 -7.07 25.06
C ASP A 131 -16.89 -8.28 24.19
N HIS A 132 -18.15 -8.72 24.17
CA HIS A 132 -18.60 -9.81 23.26
C HIS A 132 -18.47 -9.41 21.80
N ILE A 133 -18.75 -8.14 21.46
CA ILE A 133 -18.59 -7.59 20.12
C ILE A 133 -17.10 -7.44 19.76
N ARG A 134 -16.24 -7.03 20.71
CA ARG A 134 -14.79 -6.99 20.51
C ARG A 134 -14.22 -8.37 20.22
N GLN A 135 -14.67 -9.39 20.93
CA GLN A 135 -14.25 -10.77 20.70
C GLN A 135 -14.74 -11.28 19.34
N GLU A 136 -15.99 -10.99 18.97
CA GLU A 136 -16.52 -11.36 17.66
C GLU A 136 -15.74 -10.67 16.53
N ASN A 137 -15.49 -9.37 16.63
CA ASN A 137 -14.74 -8.61 15.64
C ASN A 137 -13.30 -9.12 15.50
N THR A 138 -12.60 -9.36 16.61
CA THR A 138 -11.27 -9.99 16.60
C THR A 138 -11.31 -11.38 15.95
N GLY A 139 -12.32 -12.19 16.24
CA GLY A 139 -12.53 -13.49 15.61
C GLY A 139 -12.77 -13.39 14.10
N ILE A 140 -13.49 -12.36 13.65
CA ILE A 140 -13.68 -12.08 12.22
C ILE A 140 -12.36 -11.73 11.56
N LEU A 141 -11.57 -10.85 12.15
CA LEU A 141 -10.27 -10.47 11.60
C LEU A 141 -9.30 -11.66 11.53
N LYS A 142 -9.29 -12.53 12.55
CA LYS A 142 -8.51 -13.79 12.53
C LYS A 142 -8.94 -14.70 11.38
N ARG A 143 -10.27 -14.86 11.15
CA ARG A 143 -10.79 -15.62 10.00
C ARG A 143 -10.42 -14.99 8.65
N GLN A 144 -10.41 -13.67 8.53
CA GLN A 144 -9.99 -12.99 7.30
C GLN A 144 -8.48 -13.17 7.07
N LEU A 145 -7.67 -13.12 8.12
CA LEU A 145 -6.25 -13.43 8.04
C LEU A 145 -6.02 -14.88 7.55
N GLU A 146 -6.85 -15.84 7.94
CA GLU A 146 -6.75 -17.22 7.48
C GLU A 146 -7.17 -17.41 6.01
N ARG A 147 -8.14 -16.64 5.54
CA ARG A 147 -8.64 -16.70 4.16
C ARG A 147 -7.68 -16.07 3.15
N GLY A 148 -6.99 -15.04 3.57
CA GLY A 148 -6.04 -14.33 2.71
C GLY A 148 -4.78 -15.13 2.43
N ASN A 149 -3.89 -14.59 1.63
CA ASN A 149 -2.56 -15.17 1.33
C ASN A 149 -1.57 -15.06 2.50
N ASN A 150 -2.04 -14.59 3.58
CA ASN A 150 -1.74 -14.72 4.99
C ASN A 150 -0.31 -14.50 5.40
N GLY A 151 0.03 -13.23 5.46
CA GLY A 151 1.24 -12.82 6.13
C GLY A 151 2.51 -13.08 5.30
N ASN A 152 2.41 -13.22 3.99
CA ASN A 152 3.56 -13.08 3.12
C ASN A 152 3.88 -11.59 3.00
N VAL A 153 4.85 -11.14 3.76
CA VAL A 153 5.39 -9.79 3.64
C VAL A 153 6.42 -9.80 2.53
N LYS A 154 6.18 -8.97 1.51
CA LYS A 154 7.11 -8.74 0.40
C LYS A 154 7.92 -7.50 0.71
N THR A 155 9.23 -7.65 0.89
CA THR A 155 10.15 -6.54 1.09
C THR A 155 11.14 -6.46 -0.06
N LYS A 156 11.59 -5.25 -0.38
CA LYS A 156 12.39 -4.96 -1.56
C LYS A 156 13.57 -4.08 -1.20
N TYR A 157 14.74 -4.51 -1.62
CA TYR A 157 15.97 -3.84 -1.31
C TYR A 157 16.81 -3.62 -2.57
N LEU A 158 17.38 -2.44 -2.69
CA LEU A 158 18.40 -2.11 -3.65
C LEU A 158 19.71 -1.96 -2.89
N THR A 159 20.65 -2.87 -3.10
CA THR A 159 22.00 -2.81 -2.53
C THR A 159 22.99 -2.43 -3.62
N TYR A 160 23.78 -1.40 -3.39
CA TYR A 160 24.79 -0.91 -4.31
C TYR A 160 26.18 -0.99 -3.67
N THR A 161 27.15 -1.41 -4.48
CA THR A 161 28.53 -1.69 -4.06
C THR A 161 29.48 -0.89 -4.93
N ILE A 162 30.50 -0.36 -4.29
CA ILE A 162 31.59 0.39 -4.93
C ILE A 162 32.95 -0.07 -4.39
N GLU A 163 33.99 0.24 -5.14
CA GLU A 163 35.36 0.15 -4.64
C GLU A 163 35.87 1.53 -4.15
N ALA A 164 36.53 1.53 -3.01
CA ALA A 164 37.15 2.72 -2.43
C ALA A 164 38.40 2.35 -1.61
N ASP A 165 39.34 3.28 -1.49
CA ASP A 165 40.60 3.04 -0.79
C ASP A 165 40.43 2.92 0.73
N ASN A 166 39.43 3.57 1.29
CA ASN A 166 39.14 3.55 2.71
C ASN A 166 37.67 3.91 2.99
N LEU A 167 37.24 3.68 4.23
CA LEU A 167 35.85 3.93 4.67
C LEU A 167 35.41 5.40 4.48
N LYS A 168 36.30 6.39 4.66
CA LYS A 168 35.97 7.81 4.51
C LYS A 168 35.63 8.14 3.04
N ALA A 169 36.42 7.65 2.10
CA ALA A 169 36.16 7.80 0.68
C ALA A 169 34.90 7.04 0.25
N ALA A 170 34.73 5.79 0.77
CA ALA A 170 33.54 5.01 0.55
C ALA A 170 32.27 5.73 1.01
N ARG A 171 32.28 6.30 2.22
CA ARG A 171 31.13 7.03 2.80
C ARG A 171 30.69 8.18 1.92
N ALA A 172 31.62 9.04 1.52
CA ALA A 172 31.30 10.19 0.68
C ALA A 172 30.66 9.79 -0.66
N ARG A 173 31.20 8.75 -1.30
CA ARG A 173 30.69 8.28 -2.59
C ARG A 173 29.35 7.54 -2.45
N LEU A 174 29.22 6.67 -1.45
CA LEU A 174 27.97 5.92 -1.20
C LEU A 174 26.81 6.85 -0.84
N THR A 175 27.04 7.90 -0.02
CA THR A 175 26.01 8.89 0.33
C THR A 175 25.56 9.68 -0.90
N ARG A 176 26.47 10.03 -1.81
CA ARG A 176 26.07 10.68 -3.06
C ARG A 176 25.19 9.78 -3.91
N ILE A 177 25.61 8.53 -4.14
CA ILE A 177 24.83 7.53 -4.90
C ILE A 177 23.46 7.33 -4.25
N GLU A 178 23.39 7.27 -2.90
CA GLU A 178 22.13 7.16 -2.15
C GLU A 178 21.18 8.29 -2.51
N THR A 179 21.68 9.53 -2.47
CA THR A 179 20.86 10.71 -2.78
C THR A 179 20.31 10.65 -4.21
N ASP A 180 21.17 10.28 -5.17
CA ASP A 180 20.79 10.16 -6.57
C ASP A 180 19.73 9.05 -6.77
N LEU A 181 19.94 7.87 -6.19
CA LEU A 181 18.99 6.73 -6.27
C LEU A 181 17.65 7.06 -5.60
N MET A 182 17.68 7.71 -4.44
CA MET A 182 16.44 8.18 -3.77
C MET A 182 15.69 9.19 -4.64
N GLY A 183 16.41 10.04 -5.38
CA GLY A 183 15.83 10.95 -6.37
C GLY A 183 15.07 10.21 -7.47
N TYR A 184 15.65 9.16 -8.05
CA TYR A 184 14.98 8.33 -9.06
C TYR A 184 13.71 7.66 -8.52
N PHE A 185 13.76 7.06 -7.31
CA PHE A 185 12.57 6.48 -6.70
C PHE A 185 11.46 7.51 -6.49
N LYS A 186 11.82 8.71 -6.02
CA LYS A 186 10.86 9.80 -5.82
C LYS A 186 10.19 10.23 -7.13
N VAL A 187 10.93 10.33 -8.23
CA VAL A 187 10.37 10.68 -9.55
C VAL A 187 9.42 9.60 -10.06
N MET A 188 9.73 8.32 -9.81
CA MET A 188 8.85 7.19 -10.10
C MET A 188 7.60 7.13 -9.19
N GLY A 189 7.49 8.00 -8.19
CA GLY A 189 6.42 7.95 -7.19
C GLY A 189 6.59 6.86 -6.12
N ALA A 190 7.74 6.18 -6.10
CA ALA A 190 8.04 5.13 -5.13
C ALA A 190 8.61 5.75 -3.84
N ALA A 191 8.04 5.39 -2.69
CA ALA A 191 8.68 5.66 -1.42
C ALA A 191 9.94 4.81 -1.28
N ALA A 192 10.99 5.38 -0.68
CA ALA A 192 12.23 4.68 -0.41
C ALA A 192 12.87 5.21 0.87
N ARG A 193 13.61 4.36 1.59
CA ARG A 193 14.38 4.75 2.76
C ARG A 193 15.77 4.10 2.76
N ALA A 194 16.77 4.84 3.18
CA ALA A 194 18.09 4.28 3.41
C ALA A 194 18.07 3.39 4.66
N LEU A 195 18.71 2.23 4.58
CA LEU A 195 18.85 1.34 5.72
C LEU A 195 20.10 1.69 6.52
N ASP A 196 19.94 1.80 7.82
CA ASP A 196 21.07 1.86 8.74
C ASP A 196 21.68 0.47 8.99
N GLY A 197 22.71 0.40 9.83
CA GLY A 197 23.41 -0.87 10.08
C GLY A 197 22.52 -1.87 10.82
N LYS A 198 21.65 -1.43 11.72
CA LYS A 198 20.73 -2.30 12.46
C LYS A 198 19.65 -2.83 11.54
N ASP A 199 19.07 -1.97 10.70
CA ASP A 199 18.09 -2.36 9.68
C ASP A 199 18.67 -3.44 8.75
N ARG A 200 19.92 -3.25 8.26
CA ARG A 200 20.57 -4.23 7.40
C ARG A 200 20.83 -5.57 8.10
N LEU A 201 21.21 -5.54 9.38
CA LEU A 201 21.37 -6.75 10.17
C LEU A 201 20.03 -7.46 10.37
N GLU A 202 18.94 -6.73 10.60
CA GLU A 202 17.59 -7.29 10.71
C GLU A 202 17.14 -7.97 9.42
N VAL A 203 17.40 -7.34 8.25
CA VAL A 203 17.11 -7.94 6.94
C VAL A 203 17.90 -9.23 6.75
N LEU A 204 19.20 -9.23 7.04
CA LEU A 204 20.04 -10.42 6.94
C LEU A 204 19.60 -11.53 7.89
N HIS A 205 19.28 -11.17 9.15
CA HIS A 205 18.72 -12.09 10.12
C HIS A 205 17.43 -12.72 9.61
N GLY A 206 16.50 -11.91 9.12
CA GLY A 206 15.21 -12.39 8.62
C GLY A 206 15.31 -13.35 7.42
N ILE A 207 16.35 -13.22 6.57
CA ILE A 207 16.61 -14.17 5.48
C ILE A 207 17.22 -15.46 6.02
N MET A 208 18.11 -15.37 7.02
CA MET A 208 18.81 -16.51 7.59
C MET A 208 17.99 -17.26 8.66
N HIS A 209 16.94 -16.62 9.21
CA HIS A 209 15.99 -17.20 10.18
C HIS A 209 14.56 -17.15 9.62
N PRO A 210 14.27 -17.94 8.57
CA PRO A 210 12.95 -17.93 7.95
C PRO A 210 11.84 -18.53 8.84
N ASP A 211 12.17 -18.96 10.05
CA ASP A 211 11.25 -19.40 11.10
C ASP A 211 10.57 -18.25 11.85
N GLY A 212 10.99 -17.00 11.60
CA GLY A 212 10.44 -15.82 12.26
C GLY A 212 11.07 -15.55 13.63
N GLU A 213 12.26 -16.08 13.92
CA GLU A 213 13.00 -15.76 15.13
C GLU A 213 13.17 -14.25 15.28
N ARG A 214 12.94 -13.73 16.48
CA ARG A 214 13.03 -12.29 16.75
C ARG A 214 14.47 -11.82 16.68
N PHE A 215 14.72 -10.80 15.90
CA PHE A 215 15.99 -10.09 15.88
C PHE A 215 16.11 -9.21 17.14
N SER A 216 17.18 -9.37 17.87
CA SER A 216 17.52 -8.54 19.02
C SER A 216 19.00 -8.14 18.94
N PHE A 217 19.25 -6.86 18.80
CA PHE A 217 20.60 -6.32 18.64
C PHE A 217 20.68 -4.88 19.13
N ASP A 218 21.77 -4.57 19.85
CA ASP A 218 22.17 -3.22 20.20
C ASP A 218 23.66 -3.06 19.99
N TRP A 219 24.08 -1.95 19.38
CA TRP A 219 25.49 -1.63 19.13
C TRP A 219 26.34 -1.63 20.40
N ASN A 220 25.76 -1.27 21.55
CA ASN A 220 26.43 -1.25 22.85
C ASN A 220 26.80 -2.63 23.35
N TRP A 221 26.23 -3.69 22.79
CA TRP A 221 26.53 -5.07 23.22
C TRP A 221 27.85 -5.61 22.64
N LEU A 222 28.33 -5.05 21.53
CA LEU A 222 29.51 -5.59 20.84
C LEU A 222 30.79 -5.49 21.66
N ALA A 223 31.10 -4.30 22.20
CA ALA A 223 32.35 -4.07 22.94
C ALA A 223 32.46 -4.88 24.24
N PRO A 224 31.39 -4.96 25.09
CA PRO A 224 31.45 -5.75 26.32
C PRO A 224 31.44 -7.25 26.09
N SER A 225 30.74 -7.75 25.05
CA SER A 225 30.60 -9.19 24.77
C SER A 225 31.78 -9.77 23.98
N GLY A 226 32.51 -8.93 23.23
CA GLY A 226 33.53 -9.40 22.29
C GLY A 226 32.96 -10.12 21.06
N LEU A 227 31.63 -10.07 20.89
CA LEU A 227 30.92 -10.61 19.71
C LEU A 227 31.00 -9.67 18.50
N SER A 228 30.85 -10.24 17.33
CA SER A 228 30.73 -9.51 16.08
C SER A 228 29.26 -9.36 15.67
N THR A 229 28.94 -8.46 14.76
CA THR A 229 27.59 -8.34 14.22
C THR A 229 27.09 -9.63 13.56
N LYS A 230 28.00 -10.50 13.11
CA LYS A 230 27.66 -11.80 12.51
C LYS A 230 27.07 -12.78 13.51
N ASP A 231 27.45 -12.67 14.79
CA ASP A 231 26.96 -13.57 15.85
C ASP A 231 25.46 -13.36 16.12
N PHE A 232 24.92 -12.19 15.81
CA PHE A 232 23.50 -11.85 15.99
C PHE A 232 22.62 -12.20 14.80
N ILE A 233 23.21 -12.52 13.64
CA ILE A 233 22.48 -12.82 12.41
C ILE A 233 22.73 -14.24 11.89
N ALA A 234 23.78 -14.91 12.34
CA ALA A 234 24.12 -16.25 11.86
C ALA A 234 23.11 -17.29 12.39
N PRO A 235 22.64 -18.20 11.52
CA PRO A 235 21.83 -19.32 11.98
C PRO A 235 22.69 -20.30 12.80
N SER A 236 22.04 -21.20 13.49
CA SER A 236 22.72 -22.21 14.34
C SER A 236 23.72 -23.07 13.55
N SER A 237 23.50 -23.29 12.27
CA SER A 237 24.43 -24.04 11.42
C SER A 237 24.13 -23.85 9.93
N PHE A 238 25.18 -24.04 9.11
CA PHE A 238 25.06 -24.31 7.67
C PHE A 238 25.60 -25.70 7.36
N ALA A 239 24.94 -26.42 6.46
CA ALA A 239 25.42 -27.72 5.99
C ALA A 239 25.27 -27.90 4.48
N PHE A 240 26.37 -27.83 3.75
CA PHE A 240 26.47 -27.97 2.27
C PHE A 240 26.88 -29.38 1.85
N LYS A 241 26.21 -30.42 2.43
CA LYS A 241 26.55 -31.84 2.17
C LYS A 241 26.00 -32.37 0.84
N ASN A 242 25.01 -31.68 0.26
CA ASN A 242 24.36 -32.10 -0.99
C ASN A 242 24.68 -31.09 -2.10
N SER A 243 24.90 -31.57 -3.32
CA SER A 243 25.22 -30.73 -4.47
C SER A 243 24.08 -29.78 -4.88
N ARG A 244 22.82 -30.12 -4.56
CA ARG A 244 21.62 -29.44 -5.06
C ARG A 244 20.78 -28.76 -4.00
N MET A 245 21.15 -28.89 -2.74
CA MET A 245 20.48 -28.29 -1.58
C MET A 245 21.45 -28.15 -0.41
N PHE A 246 21.11 -27.28 0.50
CA PHE A 246 21.83 -27.11 1.75
C PHE A 246 20.86 -26.96 2.93
N GLN A 247 21.38 -27.05 4.12
CA GLN A 247 20.62 -26.79 5.35
C GLN A 247 21.10 -25.48 5.97
N MET A 248 20.15 -24.67 6.42
CA MET A 248 20.34 -23.41 7.13
C MET A 248 19.46 -23.44 8.39
N GLY A 249 20.12 -23.62 9.55
CA GLY A 249 19.39 -23.88 10.80
C GLY A 249 18.49 -25.11 10.67
N GLY A 250 17.19 -24.94 10.97
CA GLY A 250 16.17 -25.98 10.81
C GLY A 250 15.61 -26.17 9.40
N LYS A 251 15.94 -25.28 8.43
CA LYS A 251 15.35 -25.32 7.09
C LYS A 251 16.26 -25.94 6.04
N LEU A 252 15.63 -26.57 5.06
CA LEU A 252 16.28 -27.01 3.81
C LEU A 252 16.14 -25.91 2.78
N CYS A 253 17.23 -25.59 2.08
CA CYS A 253 17.32 -24.51 1.11
C CYS A 253 17.86 -25.01 -0.23
N ALA A 254 17.50 -24.33 -1.31
CA ALA A 254 18.04 -24.55 -2.63
C ALA A 254 18.21 -23.23 -3.39
N ALA A 255 19.42 -22.96 -3.85
CA ALA A 255 19.73 -21.85 -4.71
C ALA A 255 19.69 -22.29 -6.18
N SER A 256 19.03 -21.51 -7.00
CA SER A 256 18.84 -21.71 -8.44
C SER A 256 19.11 -20.41 -9.18
N PHE A 257 19.43 -20.50 -10.48
CA PHE A 257 19.53 -19.33 -11.35
C PHE A 257 18.53 -19.42 -12.49
N LEU A 258 18.06 -18.28 -12.96
CA LEU A 258 17.18 -18.19 -14.11
C LEU A 258 18.01 -18.08 -15.38
N GLN A 259 17.95 -19.10 -16.21
CA GLN A 259 18.49 -19.08 -17.55
C GLN A 259 17.46 -18.44 -18.49
N ILE A 260 17.73 -17.21 -18.91
CA ILE A 260 16.88 -16.47 -19.84
C ILE A 260 17.24 -16.92 -21.25
N ILE A 261 16.32 -17.62 -21.91
CA ILE A 261 16.48 -18.16 -23.26
C ILE A 261 15.84 -17.21 -24.27
N THR A 262 14.72 -16.59 -23.89
CA THR A 262 14.00 -15.64 -24.75
C THR A 262 14.82 -14.37 -25.03
N PRO A 263 14.70 -13.76 -26.19
CA PRO A 263 15.31 -12.46 -26.48
C PRO A 263 14.66 -11.33 -25.68
N GLU A 264 13.36 -11.42 -25.40
CA GLU A 264 12.61 -10.42 -24.65
C GLU A 264 11.92 -11.05 -23.44
N LEU A 265 12.01 -10.43 -22.28
CA LEU A 265 11.27 -10.78 -21.08
C LEU A 265 9.94 -10.01 -21.04
N ASN A 266 9.04 -10.47 -20.17
CA ASN A 266 7.79 -9.80 -19.87
C ASN A 266 7.90 -9.15 -18.48
N ASP A 267 7.27 -8.01 -18.28
CA ASP A 267 7.24 -7.24 -17.03
C ASP A 267 6.58 -7.97 -15.85
N HIS A 268 5.82 -9.02 -16.11
CA HIS A 268 5.20 -9.87 -15.09
C HIS A 268 6.11 -10.97 -14.51
N VAL A 269 7.30 -11.20 -15.07
CA VAL A 269 8.20 -12.29 -14.63
C VAL A 269 8.47 -12.24 -13.13
N LEU A 270 8.90 -11.09 -12.64
CA LEU A 270 9.22 -10.92 -11.23
C LEU A 270 7.99 -11.07 -10.34
N THR A 271 6.87 -10.50 -10.74
CA THR A 271 5.59 -10.58 -10.03
C THR A 271 5.17 -12.03 -9.82
N ASP A 272 5.18 -12.84 -10.87
CA ASP A 272 4.74 -14.22 -10.79
C ASP A 272 5.65 -15.07 -9.88
N PHE A 273 6.96 -14.77 -9.82
CA PHE A 273 7.85 -15.40 -8.84
C PHE A 273 7.47 -15.03 -7.41
N LEU A 274 7.15 -13.77 -7.15
CA LEU A 274 6.83 -13.25 -5.81
C LEU A 274 5.40 -13.56 -5.38
N ASP A 275 4.51 -13.87 -6.31
CA ASP A 275 3.13 -14.26 -6.00
C ASP A 275 3.00 -15.76 -5.66
N THR A 276 4.11 -16.51 -5.69
CA THR A 276 4.09 -17.91 -5.23
C THR A 276 3.82 -17.98 -3.72
N ASP A 277 2.93 -18.91 -3.31
CA ASP A 277 2.65 -19.19 -1.88
C ASP A 277 3.78 -20.01 -1.23
N SER A 278 5.00 -19.47 -1.30
CA SER A 278 6.20 -20.08 -0.70
C SER A 278 7.16 -19.01 -0.23
N GLY A 279 7.96 -19.33 0.78
CA GLY A 279 9.09 -18.49 1.14
C GLY A 279 10.13 -18.52 0.02
N ILE A 280 10.43 -17.34 -0.53
CA ILE A 280 11.33 -17.18 -1.65
C ILE A 280 12.13 -15.88 -1.52
N VAL A 281 13.41 -15.93 -1.90
CA VAL A 281 14.24 -14.75 -2.08
C VAL A 281 14.69 -14.70 -3.52
N VAL A 282 14.32 -13.62 -4.21
CA VAL A 282 14.70 -13.39 -5.61
C VAL A 282 15.75 -12.30 -5.64
N ASN A 283 16.83 -12.51 -6.38
CA ASN A 283 17.91 -11.53 -6.51
C ASN A 283 18.23 -11.29 -7.99
N LEU A 284 18.37 -10.02 -8.32
CA LEU A 284 18.85 -9.57 -9.62
C LEU A 284 20.15 -8.78 -9.40
N HIS A 285 21.28 -9.39 -9.76
CA HIS A 285 22.56 -8.68 -9.83
C HIS A 285 22.70 -8.00 -11.18
N VAL A 286 23.04 -6.73 -11.15
CA VAL A 286 23.18 -5.89 -12.35
C VAL A 286 24.54 -5.21 -12.30
N GLN A 287 25.37 -5.48 -13.30
CA GLN A 287 26.68 -4.88 -13.46
C GLN A 287 26.78 -4.25 -14.84
N ALA A 288 26.93 -2.94 -14.89
CA ALA A 288 27.19 -2.25 -16.15
C ALA A 288 28.59 -2.62 -16.69
N LEU A 289 28.69 -2.82 -17.98
CA LEU A 289 29.98 -2.89 -18.68
C LEU A 289 30.38 -1.49 -19.18
N ASP A 290 31.70 -1.26 -19.22
CA ASP A 290 32.19 -0.08 -19.92
C ASP A 290 31.73 -0.09 -21.38
N GLN A 291 31.25 1.07 -21.86
CA GLN A 291 30.67 1.17 -23.21
C GLN A 291 31.65 0.73 -24.29
N SER A 292 32.93 1.05 -24.13
CA SER A 292 33.96 0.66 -25.09
C SER A 292 34.25 -0.85 -25.09
N GLU A 293 34.16 -1.46 -23.91
CA GLU A 293 34.32 -2.92 -23.77
C GLU A 293 33.10 -3.66 -24.32
N ALA A 294 31.89 -3.17 -24.05
CA ALA A 294 30.65 -3.72 -24.57
C ALA A 294 30.65 -3.73 -26.12
N VAL A 295 30.99 -2.59 -26.74
CA VAL A 295 31.07 -2.44 -28.18
C VAL A 295 32.16 -3.38 -28.77
N LYS A 296 33.35 -3.48 -28.14
CA LYS A 296 34.39 -4.40 -28.56
C LYS A 296 33.92 -5.87 -28.47
N MET A 297 33.24 -6.25 -27.41
CA MET A 297 32.74 -7.60 -27.19
C MET A 297 31.72 -7.97 -28.28
N ILE A 298 30.78 -7.08 -28.59
CA ILE A 298 29.75 -7.34 -29.60
C ILE A 298 30.38 -7.39 -31.01
N LYS A 299 31.33 -6.48 -31.33
CA LYS A 299 32.05 -6.52 -32.60
C LYS A 299 32.80 -7.83 -32.78
N ARG A 300 33.45 -8.36 -31.72
CA ARG A 300 34.09 -9.70 -31.78
C ARG A 300 33.05 -10.78 -32.07
N LYS A 301 31.92 -10.77 -31.38
CA LYS A 301 30.83 -11.73 -31.62
C LYS A 301 30.32 -11.67 -33.06
N ILE A 302 30.15 -10.46 -33.61
CA ILE A 302 29.74 -10.27 -35.01
C ILE A 302 30.82 -10.88 -35.95
N THR A 303 32.10 -10.62 -35.68
CA THR A 303 33.21 -11.17 -36.49
C THR A 303 33.22 -12.71 -36.42
N ASP A 304 32.99 -13.28 -35.22
CA ASP A 304 32.94 -14.75 -35.06
C ASP A 304 31.73 -15.33 -35.80
N LEU A 305 30.55 -14.68 -35.73
CA LEU A 305 29.37 -15.10 -36.48
C LEU A 305 29.54 -14.97 -37.98
N ASP A 306 30.16 -13.89 -38.47
CA ASP A 306 30.48 -13.70 -39.88
C ASP A 306 31.52 -14.77 -40.35
N ALA A 307 32.51 -15.11 -39.53
CA ALA A 307 33.45 -16.20 -39.81
C ALA A 307 32.75 -17.57 -39.87
N MET A 308 31.82 -17.86 -38.94
CA MET A 308 31.01 -19.10 -39.02
C MET A 308 30.13 -19.13 -40.27
N LYS A 309 29.54 -17.99 -40.62
CA LYS A 309 28.74 -17.83 -41.85
C LYS A 309 29.57 -18.21 -43.09
N ILE A 310 30.81 -17.65 -43.19
CA ILE A 310 31.70 -17.93 -44.28
C ILE A 310 32.10 -19.44 -44.32
N GLN A 311 32.30 -20.08 -43.16
CA GLN A 311 32.58 -21.50 -43.07
C GLN A 311 31.42 -22.36 -43.56
N GLU A 312 30.20 -22.05 -43.13
CA GLU A 312 29.00 -22.79 -43.57
C GLU A 312 28.72 -22.55 -45.08
N GLN A 313 28.94 -21.33 -45.58
CA GLN A 313 28.86 -21.07 -47.03
C GLN A 313 29.88 -21.90 -47.83
N LYS A 314 31.15 -21.98 -47.38
CA LYS A 314 32.18 -22.83 -48.00
C LYS A 314 31.82 -24.30 -47.95
N LYS A 315 31.18 -24.76 -46.88
CA LYS A 315 30.73 -26.12 -46.74
C LYS A 315 29.55 -26.39 -47.68
N ALA A 316 28.57 -25.50 -47.77
CA ALA A 316 27.44 -25.59 -48.67
C ALA A 316 27.91 -25.74 -50.13
N VAL A 317 28.83 -24.88 -50.60
CA VAL A 317 29.41 -24.96 -51.93
C VAL A 317 30.12 -26.29 -52.19
N ARG A 318 30.90 -26.77 -51.20
CA ARG A 318 31.60 -28.08 -51.33
C ARG A 318 30.62 -29.25 -51.42
N ASP A 319 29.50 -29.15 -50.70
CA ASP A 319 28.50 -30.20 -50.62
C ASP A 319 27.42 -30.03 -51.73
N GLY A 320 27.57 -29.06 -52.64
CA GLY A 320 26.72 -28.87 -53.82
C GLY A 320 25.40 -28.12 -53.54
N TYR A 321 25.28 -27.42 -52.41
CA TYR A 321 24.13 -26.58 -52.06
C TYR A 321 24.37 -25.10 -52.41
N ASP A 322 23.27 -24.34 -52.50
CA ASP A 322 23.32 -22.90 -52.72
C ASP A 322 23.93 -22.17 -51.52
N MET A 323 24.81 -21.18 -51.78
CA MET A 323 25.49 -20.38 -50.76
C MET A 323 24.54 -19.56 -49.89
N ASP A 324 23.31 -19.30 -50.36
CA ASP A 324 22.30 -18.57 -49.60
C ASP A 324 21.51 -19.43 -48.60
N ILE A 325 21.68 -20.76 -48.66
CA ILE A 325 21.09 -21.70 -47.68
C ILE A 325 22.01 -21.73 -46.45
N LEU A 326 21.77 -20.78 -45.55
CA LEU A 326 22.42 -20.71 -44.24
C LEU A 326 21.53 -21.34 -43.17
N PRO A 327 22.10 -21.93 -42.13
CA PRO A 327 21.34 -22.27 -40.93
C PRO A 327 20.59 -21.03 -40.43
N SER A 328 19.27 -21.16 -40.23
CA SER A 328 18.38 -20.07 -39.82
C SER A 328 18.92 -19.33 -38.60
N ASP A 329 19.48 -20.06 -37.66
CA ASP A 329 20.02 -19.53 -36.39
C ASP A 329 21.20 -18.57 -36.64
N LEU A 330 22.07 -18.85 -37.60
CA LEU A 330 23.25 -18.02 -37.90
C LEU A 330 22.85 -16.67 -38.55
N ALA A 331 21.84 -16.72 -39.40
CA ALA A 331 21.29 -15.51 -40.02
C ALA A 331 20.59 -14.61 -38.97
N THR A 332 19.79 -15.21 -38.08
CA THR A 332 19.06 -14.51 -37.03
C THR A 332 20.03 -13.88 -36.01
N TYR A 333 20.97 -14.65 -35.45
CA TYR A 333 21.95 -14.15 -34.49
C TYR A 333 22.87 -13.07 -35.06
N GLY A 334 23.23 -13.16 -36.33
CA GLY A 334 24.01 -12.12 -37.00
C GLY A 334 23.25 -10.80 -37.14
N GLY A 335 21.97 -10.88 -37.46
CA GLY A 335 21.05 -9.72 -37.52
C GLY A 335 20.84 -9.07 -36.16
N GLU A 336 20.55 -9.87 -35.14
CA GLU A 336 20.36 -9.41 -33.76
C GLU A 336 21.62 -8.75 -33.19
N ALA A 337 22.81 -9.34 -33.41
CA ALA A 337 24.06 -8.75 -32.95
C ALA A 337 24.37 -7.41 -33.62
N LYS A 338 24.02 -7.22 -34.91
CA LYS A 338 24.15 -5.94 -35.60
C LYS A 338 23.14 -4.91 -35.11
N LYS A 339 21.88 -5.32 -34.86
CA LYS A 339 20.85 -4.47 -34.26
C LYS A 339 21.30 -3.98 -32.89
N LEU A 340 21.78 -4.89 -32.02
CA LEU A 340 22.30 -4.57 -30.69
C LEU A 340 23.48 -3.59 -30.76
N LEU A 341 24.41 -3.75 -31.72
CA LEU A 341 25.51 -2.82 -31.92
C LEU A 341 24.99 -1.40 -32.27
N ASN A 342 24.01 -1.32 -33.16
CA ASN A 342 23.40 -0.05 -33.53
C ASN A 342 22.68 0.62 -32.35
N GLU A 343 21.96 -0.15 -31.56
CA GLU A 343 21.26 0.36 -30.36
C GLU A 343 22.25 0.94 -29.34
N LEU A 344 23.35 0.25 -29.07
CA LEU A 344 24.42 0.73 -28.19
C LEU A 344 25.16 1.96 -28.73
N GLN A 345 25.21 2.15 -30.04
CA GLN A 345 25.92 3.29 -30.67
C GLN A 345 25.01 4.49 -30.96
N SER A 346 23.70 4.26 -31.19
CA SER A 346 22.79 5.29 -31.68
C SER A 346 21.72 5.70 -30.67
N ARG A 347 21.49 4.91 -29.62
CA ARG A 347 20.53 5.16 -28.56
C ARG A 347 21.24 5.32 -27.22
N ASN A 348 20.58 5.93 -26.25
CA ASN A 348 21.10 6.05 -24.88
C ASN A 348 20.96 4.70 -24.13
N GLU A 349 21.48 3.62 -24.74
CA GLU A 349 21.46 2.25 -24.21
C GLU A 349 22.83 1.89 -23.64
N ARG A 350 22.87 1.29 -22.48
CA ARG A 350 24.07 0.67 -21.89
C ARG A 350 23.95 -0.86 -21.96
N TYR A 351 25.05 -1.55 -21.74
CA TYR A 351 25.09 -3.00 -21.71
C TYR A 351 25.41 -3.50 -20.31
N PHE A 352 24.56 -4.37 -19.82
CA PHE A 352 24.63 -4.92 -18.46
C PHE A 352 24.85 -6.43 -18.51
N MET A 353 25.65 -6.92 -17.57
CA MET A 353 25.71 -8.34 -17.23
C MET A 353 24.82 -8.59 -16.04
N ILE A 354 23.80 -9.42 -16.23
CA ILE A 354 22.84 -9.73 -15.16
C ILE A 354 22.94 -11.17 -14.71
N THR A 355 22.66 -11.40 -13.41
CA THR A 355 22.47 -12.73 -12.84
C THR A 355 21.18 -12.72 -12.04
N PHE A 356 20.22 -13.56 -12.42
CA PHE A 356 18.96 -13.70 -11.72
C PHE A 356 18.99 -14.98 -10.89
N LEU A 357 18.90 -14.86 -9.56
CA LEU A 357 18.96 -15.95 -8.60
C LEU A 357 17.65 -16.10 -7.86
N VAL A 358 17.32 -17.33 -7.54
CA VAL A 358 16.16 -17.70 -6.73
C VAL A 358 16.61 -18.62 -5.62
N LEU A 359 16.36 -18.21 -4.35
CA LEU A 359 16.58 -19.00 -3.16
C LEU A 359 15.24 -19.45 -2.60
N ASN A 360 14.98 -20.74 -2.57
CA ASN A 360 13.81 -21.35 -1.96
C ASN A 360 14.21 -22.00 -0.63
N TYR A 361 13.27 -22.02 0.33
CA TYR A 361 13.44 -22.71 1.60
C TYR A 361 12.15 -23.42 2.02
N GLY A 362 12.29 -24.52 2.72
CA GLY A 362 11.17 -25.34 3.19
C GLY A 362 11.50 -26.21 4.39
N ASP A 363 10.48 -26.60 5.14
CA ASP A 363 10.62 -27.41 6.36
C ASP A 363 11.01 -28.85 6.05
N THR A 364 10.59 -29.36 4.91
CA THR A 364 10.87 -30.73 4.46
C THR A 364 11.39 -30.74 3.05
N ARG A 365 12.11 -31.81 2.72
CA ARG A 365 12.63 -32.01 1.34
C ARG A 365 11.50 -32.00 0.31
N ARG A 366 10.36 -32.62 0.63
CA ARG A 366 9.20 -32.67 -0.28
C ARG A 366 8.64 -31.27 -0.54
N LYS A 367 8.53 -30.45 0.51
CA LYS A 367 8.06 -29.05 0.37
C LYS A 367 9.03 -28.23 -0.47
N LEU A 368 10.34 -28.30 -0.17
CA LEU A 368 11.37 -27.59 -0.94
C LEU A 368 11.34 -27.98 -2.43
N GLU A 369 11.26 -29.29 -2.74
CA GLU A 369 11.19 -29.76 -4.13
C GLU A 369 9.93 -29.25 -4.84
N ASN A 370 8.77 -29.24 -4.15
CA ASN A 370 7.55 -28.70 -4.71
C ASN A 370 7.63 -27.19 -4.96
N ASP A 371 8.24 -26.44 -4.06
CA ASP A 371 8.38 -24.98 -4.20
C ASP A 371 9.36 -24.62 -5.33
N VAL A 372 10.48 -25.36 -5.46
CA VAL A 372 11.39 -25.21 -6.61
C VAL A 372 10.69 -25.60 -7.92
N PHE A 373 9.87 -26.65 -7.92
CA PHE A 373 9.10 -27.06 -9.10
C PHE A 373 8.09 -25.97 -9.52
N ARG A 374 7.39 -25.35 -8.56
CA ARG A 374 6.50 -24.19 -8.85
C ARG A 374 7.27 -23.02 -9.45
N ALA A 375 8.41 -22.66 -8.85
CA ALA A 375 9.27 -21.60 -9.38
C ALA A 375 9.78 -21.92 -10.78
N ALA A 376 10.11 -23.19 -11.08
CA ALA A 376 10.48 -23.64 -12.44
C ALA A 376 9.30 -23.52 -13.41
N GLY A 377 8.06 -23.80 -12.96
CA GLY A 377 6.84 -23.59 -13.75
C GLY A 377 6.63 -22.12 -14.14
N VAL A 378 6.89 -21.19 -13.21
CA VAL A 378 6.88 -19.75 -13.50
C VAL A 378 7.91 -19.40 -14.57
N ALA A 379 9.14 -19.90 -14.44
CA ALA A 379 10.19 -19.67 -15.45
C ALA A 379 9.77 -20.16 -16.85
N GLN A 380 9.19 -21.36 -16.93
CA GLN A 380 8.73 -21.94 -18.20
C GLN A 380 7.63 -21.11 -18.88
N LYS A 381 6.72 -20.51 -18.10
CA LYS A 381 5.68 -19.61 -18.63
C LYS A 381 6.26 -18.47 -19.47
N TYR A 382 7.47 -18.04 -19.16
CA TYR A 382 8.19 -16.94 -19.82
C TYR A 382 9.33 -17.40 -20.74
N ASN A 383 9.29 -18.65 -21.20
CA ASN A 383 10.35 -19.24 -22.03
C ASN A 383 11.75 -19.13 -21.39
N CYS A 384 11.80 -19.25 -20.07
CA CYS A 384 13.02 -19.30 -19.28
C CYS A 384 13.17 -20.67 -18.61
N GLN A 385 14.36 -21.01 -18.16
CA GLN A 385 14.62 -22.21 -17.41
C GLN A 385 15.20 -21.88 -16.04
N LEU A 386 14.60 -22.38 -14.97
CA LEU A 386 15.17 -22.29 -13.63
C LEU A 386 16.05 -23.51 -13.40
N ALA A 387 17.37 -23.30 -13.37
CA ALA A 387 18.36 -24.36 -13.17
C ALA A 387 18.99 -24.25 -11.77
N ARG A 388 19.15 -25.38 -11.08
CA ARG A 388 19.84 -25.40 -9.78
C ARG A 388 21.33 -25.12 -9.93
N LEU A 389 21.89 -24.46 -8.94
CA LEU A 389 23.33 -24.22 -8.81
C LEU A 389 24.01 -25.48 -8.27
N ASP A 390 24.13 -26.51 -9.11
CA ASP A 390 24.76 -27.77 -8.73
C ASP A 390 26.20 -27.53 -8.29
N PHE A 391 26.59 -28.02 -7.11
CA PHE A 391 27.90 -27.83 -6.45
C PHE A 391 28.25 -26.36 -6.09
N GLN A 392 27.33 -25.41 -6.28
CA GLN A 392 27.53 -23.99 -5.99
C GLN A 392 26.46 -23.43 -5.01
N GLN A 393 25.95 -24.29 -4.13
CA GLN A 393 24.86 -23.89 -3.22
C GLN A 393 25.31 -22.85 -2.19
N GLU A 394 26.54 -22.94 -1.70
CA GLU A 394 27.14 -21.95 -0.80
C GLU A 394 27.31 -20.59 -1.49
N GLN A 395 27.90 -20.61 -2.70
CA GLN A 395 28.03 -19.40 -3.53
C GLN A 395 26.66 -18.79 -3.87
N GLY A 396 25.67 -19.67 -4.11
CA GLY A 396 24.29 -19.26 -4.36
C GLY A 396 23.67 -18.57 -3.15
N LEU A 397 23.85 -19.11 -1.94
CA LEU A 397 23.41 -18.48 -0.70
C LEU A 397 24.05 -17.10 -0.52
N VAL A 398 25.39 -17.02 -0.60
CA VAL A 398 26.13 -15.77 -0.40
C VAL A 398 25.68 -14.70 -1.39
N SER A 399 25.46 -15.10 -2.67
CA SER A 399 24.96 -14.18 -3.70
C SER A 399 23.47 -13.81 -3.52
N SER A 400 22.74 -14.56 -2.71
CA SER A 400 21.34 -14.25 -2.40
C SER A 400 21.14 -13.35 -1.19
N LEU A 401 22.18 -13.08 -0.42
CA LEU A 401 22.12 -12.11 0.69
C LEU A 401 22.26 -10.68 0.14
N PRO A 402 21.50 -9.70 0.64
CA PRO A 402 21.54 -8.30 0.18
C PRO A 402 22.81 -7.58 0.66
N LEU A 403 23.95 -8.12 0.25
CA LEU A 403 25.26 -7.58 0.56
C LEU A 403 25.87 -6.84 -0.63
N GLY A 404 25.35 -7.06 -1.85
CA GLY A 404 25.90 -6.50 -3.08
C GLY A 404 27.13 -7.25 -3.60
N VAL A 405 27.20 -8.56 -3.37
CA VAL A 405 28.27 -9.46 -3.83
C VAL A 405 27.68 -10.61 -4.60
N SER A 406 28.20 -10.89 -5.80
CA SER A 406 27.90 -12.11 -6.53
C SER A 406 29.13 -12.99 -6.64
N GLN A 407 29.01 -14.24 -6.18
CA GLN A 407 30.01 -15.29 -6.36
C GLN A 407 29.67 -16.19 -7.57
N ILE A 408 28.51 -15.97 -8.19
CA ILE A 408 28.05 -16.70 -9.37
C ILE A 408 28.52 -15.99 -10.62
N LYS A 409 29.19 -16.74 -11.50
CA LYS A 409 29.74 -16.22 -12.76
C LYS A 409 28.84 -16.44 -13.97
N ILE A 410 27.64 -16.99 -13.75
CA ILE A 410 26.66 -17.20 -14.81
C ILE A 410 25.94 -15.88 -15.02
N THR A 411 26.19 -15.25 -16.15
CA THR A 411 25.64 -13.93 -16.48
C THR A 411 24.97 -13.93 -17.84
N ARG A 412 23.96 -13.09 -18.02
CA ARG A 412 23.31 -12.77 -19.30
C ARG A 412 23.56 -11.30 -19.63
N GLY A 413 24.01 -11.04 -20.84
CA GLY A 413 24.13 -9.66 -21.34
C GLY A 413 22.79 -9.13 -21.79
N MET A 414 22.44 -7.93 -21.35
CA MET A 414 21.17 -7.25 -21.67
C MET A 414 21.39 -5.74 -21.82
N THR A 415 20.57 -5.08 -22.65
CA THR A 415 20.55 -3.63 -22.79
C THR A 415 19.78 -2.97 -21.65
N THR A 416 19.84 -1.64 -21.52
CA THR A 416 19.10 -0.87 -20.53
C THR A 416 17.61 -1.21 -20.56
N SER A 417 16.99 -1.12 -21.72
CA SER A 417 15.56 -1.38 -21.89
C SER A 417 15.20 -2.83 -21.56
N ALA A 418 16.04 -3.79 -21.92
CA ALA A 418 15.82 -5.18 -21.60
C ALA A 418 15.95 -5.51 -20.11
N VAL A 419 16.80 -4.79 -19.35
CA VAL A 419 16.86 -4.92 -17.89
C VAL A 419 15.68 -4.21 -17.24
N ALA A 420 15.30 -3.04 -17.71
CA ALA A 420 14.20 -2.24 -17.18
C ALA A 420 12.84 -2.93 -17.30
N ILE A 421 12.68 -3.86 -18.26
CA ILE A 421 11.45 -4.67 -18.38
C ILE A 421 11.24 -5.59 -17.16
N ILE A 422 12.29 -5.90 -16.39
CA ILE A 422 12.16 -6.58 -15.10
C ILE A 422 11.75 -5.54 -14.07
N VAL A 423 10.51 -5.09 -14.20
CA VAL A 423 9.96 -4.03 -13.35
C VAL A 423 9.96 -4.47 -11.89
N PRO A 424 10.59 -3.71 -10.96
CA PRO A 424 10.71 -4.11 -9.57
C PRO A 424 9.44 -3.84 -8.75
N PHE A 425 8.41 -3.28 -9.37
CA PHE A 425 7.13 -2.98 -8.75
C PHE A 425 6.13 -4.10 -9.03
N VAL A 426 5.58 -4.68 -7.97
CA VAL A 426 4.74 -5.88 -8.06
C VAL A 426 3.30 -5.53 -7.72
N THR A 427 2.99 -5.47 -6.44
CA THR A 427 1.65 -5.22 -5.92
C THR A 427 1.77 -4.26 -4.77
N GLN A 428 1.08 -3.15 -4.88
CA GLN A 428 1.05 -2.16 -3.82
C GLN A 428 0.28 -2.73 -2.63
N GLU A 429 0.83 -2.54 -1.43
CA GLU A 429 0.23 -2.99 -0.18
C GLU A 429 -0.05 -1.80 0.71
N LEU A 430 -1.13 -1.87 1.46
CA LEU A 430 -1.49 -0.90 2.48
C LEU A 430 -1.67 -1.62 3.81
N PHE A 431 -0.63 -1.61 4.61
CA PHE A 431 -0.66 -2.17 5.95
C PHE A 431 -0.01 -1.20 6.93
N MET A 432 -0.87 -0.40 7.57
CA MET A 432 -0.47 0.51 8.64
C MET A 432 -0.58 -0.20 9.99
N GLY A 433 0.34 0.09 10.89
CA GLY A 433 0.31 -0.37 12.28
C GLY A 433 -0.53 0.54 13.19
N GLY A 434 -0.50 0.27 14.49
CA GLY A 434 -1.16 1.11 15.50
C GLY A 434 -2.68 1.05 15.45
N ASP A 435 -3.32 2.21 15.38
CA ASP A 435 -4.79 2.35 15.41
C ASP A 435 -5.49 2.08 14.06
N ALA A 436 -4.77 1.49 13.09
CA ALA A 436 -5.32 1.20 11.78
C ALA A 436 -6.53 0.25 11.83
N PHE A 437 -7.50 0.51 10.95
CA PHE A 437 -8.69 -0.31 10.78
C PHE A 437 -8.52 -1.23 9.56
N TYR A 438 -9.24 -2.33 9.59
CA TYR A 438 -9.28 -3.26 8.48
C TYR A 438 -10.33 -2.83 7.44
N TYR A 439 -9.96 -2.79 6.16
CA TYR A 439 -10.86 -2.39 5.05
C TYR A 439 -11.12 -3.49 4.02
N GLY A 440 -10.46 -4.63 4.12
CA GLY A 440 -10.62 -5.75 3.21
C GLY A 440 -9.32 -6.50 2.97
N LEU A 441 -9.36 -7.45 2.07
CA LEU A 441 -8.18 -8.12 1.52
C LEU A 441 -7.86 -7.49 0.17
N ASN A 442 -6.59 -7.24 -0.11
CA ASN A 442 -6.15 -6.85 -1.44
C ASN A 442 -6.50 -7.96 -2.44
N ALA A 443 -7.29 -7.67 -3.46
CA ALA A 443 -7.77 -8.66 -4.42
C ALA A 443 -6.63 -9.28 -5.27
N LYS A 444 -5.45 -8.66 -5.31
CA LYS A 444 -4.27 -9.18 -6.02
C LYS A 444 -3.40 -10.06 -5.13
N SER A 445 -2.99 -9.56 -3.98
CA SER A 445 -2.06 -10.27 -3.09
C SER A 445 -2.77 -11.15 -2.06
N GLY A 446 -4.04 -10.88 -1.76
CA GLY A 446 -4.76 -11.51 -0.67
C GLY A 446 -4.34 -11.01 0.73
N ASN A 447 -3.49 -9.99 0.83
CA ASN A 447 -3.08 -9.43 2.10
C ASN A 447 -4.15 -8.50 2.68
N MET A 448 -4.16 -8.37 4.02
CA MET A 448 -5.07 -7.46 4.71
C MET A 448 -4.74 -6.01 4.38
N ILE A 449 -5.76 -5.22 4.09
CA ILE A 449 -5.66 -3.76 3.95
C ILE A 449 -5.97 -3.15 5.31
N MET A 450 -4.97 -2.52 5.91
CA MET A 450 -5.06 -1.88 7.22
C MET A 450 -4.70 -0.41 7.07
N LEU A 451 -5.64 0.49 7.37
CA LEU A 451 -5.47 1.93 7.20
C LEU A 451 -5.81 2.68 8.48
N ASP A 452 -5.08 3.74 8.73
CA ASP A 452 -5.44 4.79 9.70
C ASP A 452 -5.73 6.10 8.95
N ARG A 453 -7.00 6.39 8.76
CA ARG A 453 -7.44 7.61 8.07
C ARG A 453 -7.03 8.89 8.77
N LYS A 454 -6.90 8.87 10.11
CA LYS A 454 -6.48 10.06 10.87
C LYS A 454 -5.05 10.48 10.55
N ASN A 455 -4.21 9.53 10.13
CA ASN A 455 -2.84 9.78 9.72
C ASN A 455 -2.69 10.19 8.25
N ALA A 456 -3.77 10.15 7.46
CA ALA A 456 -3.78 10.64 6.09
C ALA A 456 -3.58 12.16 6.04
N ARG A 457 -3.03 12.64 4.93
CA ARG A 457 -2.90 14.08 4.68
C ARG A 457 -4.25 14.79 4.74
N SER A 458 -5.32 14.14 4.26
CA SER A 458 -6.71 14.55 4.40
C SER A 458 -7.57 13.34 4.82
N PRO A 459 -8.08 13.28 6.07
CA PRO A 459 -8.83 12.13 6.57
C PRO A 459 -10.24 11.99 5.96
N ASN A 460 -10.66 12.96 5.16
CA ASN A 460 -11.99 13.00 4.56
C ASN A 460 -12.20 11.84 3.59
N GLY A 461 -13.43 11.37 3.47
CA GLY A 461 -13.74 10.21 2.67
C GLY A 461 -15.04 10.28 1.88
N LEU A 462 -15.08 9.44 0.85
CA LEU A 462 -16.25 9.23 0.01
C LEU A 462 -16.49 7.73 -0.19
N VAL A 463 -17.76 7.32 -0.18
CA VAL A 463 -18.15 5.93 -0.45
C VAL A 463 -19.17 5.92 -1.58
N PHE A 464 -18.79 5.31 -2.70
CA PHE A 464 -19.62 5.23 -3.91
C PHE A 464 -20.09 3.79 -4.16
N GLY A 465 -21.34 3.62 -4.53
CA GLY A 465 -21.85 2.29 -4.86
C GLY A 465 -23.31 2.31 -5.29
N THR A 466 -23.63 1.43 -6.22
CA THR A 466 -25.04 1.17 -6.60
C THR A 466 -25.86 0.64 -5.43
N PRO A 467 -27.19 0.76 -5.46
CA PRO A 467 -28.06 0.14 -4.46
C PRO A 467 -27.75 -1.36 -4.28
N GLY A 468 -27.61 -1.80 -3.03
CA GLY A 468 -27.23 -3.17 -2.70
C GLY A 468 -25.75 -3.53 -2.91
N GLY A 469 -24.90 -2.60 -3.33
CA GLY A 469 -23.46 -2.79 -3.51
C GLY A 469 -22.64 -2.88 -2.20
N GLY A 470 -23.24 -2.60 -1.04
CA GLY A 470 -22.57 -2.68 0.27
C GLY A 470 -22.13 -1.34 0.85
N LYS A 471 -22.56 -0.20 0.31
CA LYS A 471 -22.20 1.16 0.74
C LYS A 471 -22.42 1.36 2.26
N SER A 472 -23.65 1.24 2.73
CA SER A 472 -24.02 1.42 4.15
C SER A 472 -23.33 0.38 5.05
N PHE A 473 -23.10 -0.85 4.54
CA PHE A 473 -22.38 -1.89 5.25
C PHE A 473 -20.90 -1.50 5.49
N SER A 474 -20.20 -0.97 4.48
CA SER A 474 -18.82 -0.50 4.61
C SER A 474 -18.70 0.65 5.62
N CYS A 475 -19.65 1.62 5.61
CA CYS A 475 -19.69 2.68 6.61
C CYS A 475 -19.92 2.13 8.03
N LYS A 476 -20.91 1.24 8.20
CA LYS A 476 -21.22 0.63 9.51
C LYS A 476 -20.04 -0.12 10.08
N ARG A 477 -19.28 -0.83 9.24
CA ARG A 477 -18.11 -1.57 9.64
C ARG A 477 -16.99 -0.65 10.15
N GLU A 478 -16.75 0.48 9.48
CA GLU A 478 -15.79 1.47 9.94
C GLU A 478 -16.25 2.06 11.29
N MET A 479 -17.55 2.39 11.44
CA MET A 479 -18.12 2.89 12.71
C MET A 479 -17.91 1.90 13.86
N VAL A 480 -18.12 0.60 13.62
CA VAL A 480 -17.85 -0.46 14.62
C VAL A 480 -16.39 -0.40 15.04
N SER A 481 -15.46 -0.30 14.09
CA SER A 481 -14.03 -0.22 14.38
C SER A 481 -13.68 1.03 15.20
N VAL A 482 -14.24 2.19 14.85
CA VAL A 482 -14.05 3.44 15.60
C VAL A 482 -14.53 3.29 17.05
N ILE A 483 -15.74 2.80 17.25
CA ILE A 483 -16.34 2.69 18.60
C ILE A 483 -15.60 1.65 19.46
N LEU A 484 -15.15 0.53 18.88
CA LEU A 484 -14.52 -0.53 19.64
C LEU A 484 -13.03 -0.30 19.95
N LYS A 485 -12.31 0.38 19.04
CA LYS A 485 -10.84 0.53 19.14
C LYS A 485 -10.37 1.87 19.67
N THR A 486 -11.19 2.94 19.52
CA THR A 486 -10.76 4.30 19.86
C THR A 486 -11.67 4.94 20.89
N GLY A 487 -11.30 6.11 21.39
CA GLY A 487 -12.16 7.00 22.19
C GLY A 487 -12.96 8.02 21.36
N ASP A 488 -12.89 7.95 20.04
CA ASP A 488 -13.48 8.92 19.13
C ASP A 488 -15.02 8.86 19.10
N HIS A 489 -15.65 9.95 18.67
CA HIS A 489 -17.10 10.06 18.56
C HIS A 489 -17.56 9.78 17.12
N VAL A 490 -18.77 9.24 16.98
CA VAL A 490 -19.39 8.94 15.69
C VAL A 490 -20.73 9.66 15.59
N ILE A 491 -20.96 10.37 14.50
CA ILE A 491 -22.23 11.02 14.18
C ILE A 491 -22.66 10.56 12.79
N VAL A 492 -23.94 10.17 12.66
CA VAL A 492 -24.53 9.71 11.40
C VAL A 492 -25.73 10.55 11.05
N CYS A 493 -25.82 11.02 9.80
CA CYS A 493 -27.03 11.53 9.19
C CYS A 493 -27.66 10.41 8.35
N ASP A 494 -28.82 9.93 8.77
CA ASP A 494 -29.49 8.72 8.24
C ASP A 494 -30.84 9.06 7.59
N PRO A 495 -30.89 9.32 6.28
CA PRO A 495 -32.14 9.59 5.58
C PRO A 495 -33.01 8.35 5.33
N GLU A 496 -32.44 7.16 5.39
CA GLU A 496 -33.12 5.89 5.07
C GLU A 496 -33.53 5.09 6.32
N GLY A 497 -33.03 5.46 7.49
CA GLY A 497 -33.34 4.79 8.77
C GLY A 497 -32.65 3.41 8.90
N GLU A 498 -31.46 3.26 8.32
CA GLU A 498 -30.74 1.98 8.25
C GLU A 498 -29.78 1.71 9.43
N TYR A 499 -29.41 2.75 10.20
CA TYR A 499 -28.32 2.66 11.19
C TYR A 499 -28.82 2.35 12.61
N ALA A 500 -30.13 2.49 12.87
CA ALA A 500 -30.71 2.34 14.21
C ALA A 500 -30.36 0.99 14.92
N PRO A 501 -30.33 -0.19 14.28
CA PRO A 501 -29.95 -1.43 14.96
C PRO A 501 -28.50 -1.40 15.46
N LEU A 502 -27.56 -0.86 14.67
CA LEU A 502 -26.17 -0.75 15.02
C LEU A 502 -25.94 0.24 16.18
N VAL A 503 -26.62 1.38 16.12
CA VAL A 503 -26.52 2.42 17.16
C VAL A 503 -26.98 1.87 18.51
N LYS A 504 -28.08 1.12 18.54
CA LYS A 504 -28.58 0.45 19.75
C LYS A 504 -27.59 -0.58 20.30
N LEU A 505 -27.00 -1.41 19.41
CA LEU A 505 -26.00 -2.41 19.83
C LEU A 505 -24.79 -1.75 20.50
N LEU A 506 -24.35 -0.63 19.97
CA LEU A 506 -23.16 0.09 20.44
C LEU A 506 -23.48 1.17 21.49
N HIS A 507 -24.65 1.08 22.15
CA HIS A 507 -25.11 1.98 23.22
C HIS A 507 -25.18 3.46 22.82
N GLY A 508 -25.46 3.72 21.53
CA GLY A 508 -25.58 5.08 20.99
C GLY A 508 -26.97 5.65 21.15
N GLN A 509 -27.13 6.95 20.85
CA GLN A 509 -28.36 7.71 20.87
C GLN A 509 -28.94 7.85 19.46
N ILE A 510 -30.21 7.50 19.29
CA ILE A 510 -30.96 7.77 18.05
C ILE A 510 -31.82 8.99 18.29
N ILE A 511 -31.70 9.99 17.43
CA ILE A 511 -32.47 11.22 17.45
C ILE A 511 -33.37 11.26 16.22
N ARG A 512 -34.66 11.10 16.38
CA ARG A 512 -35.60 11.11 15.27
C ARG A 512 -36.12 12.50 15.00
N LEU A 513 -35.74 13.07 13.89
CA LEU A 513 -36.23 14.34 13.42
C LEU A 513 -37.50 14.12 12.57
N SER A 514 -38.67 14.23 13.17
CA SER A 514 -39.95 14.12 12.47
C SER A 514 -41.03 14.96 13.15
N PRO A 515 -42.07 15.38 12.43
CA PRO A 515 -43.18 16.17 13.02
C PRO A 515 -43.92 15.46 14.16
N THR A 516 -43.83 14.15 14.26
CA THR A 516 -44.47 13.32 15.28
C THR A 516 -43.53 12.89 16.40
N SER A 517 -42.27 13.25 16.33
CA SER A 517 -41.25 12.90 17.34
C SER A 517 -41.32 13.87 18.54
N THR A 518 -40.89 13.35 19.68
CA THR A 518 -40.63 14.14 20.90
C THR A 518 -39.15 14.46 21.06
N ASP A 519 -38.34 14.06 20.10
CA ASP A 519 -36.92 14.34 20.06
C ASP A 519 -36.69 15.70 19.40
N TYR A 520 -36.44 16.72 20.19
CA TYR A 520 -36.23 18.06 19.69
C TYR A 520 -34.76 18.42 19.68
N VAL A 521 -34.32 19.05 18.58
CA VAL A 521 -32.99 19.64 18.40
C VAL A 521 -33.18 21.09 18.02
N ASN A 522 -32.70 21.99 18.85
CA ASN A 522 -32.81 23.43 18.63
C ASN A 522 -31.82 23.88 17.54
N PRO A 523 -32.26 24.43 16.41
CA PRO A 523 -31.37 24.96 15.38
C PRO A 523 -30.46 26.09 15.90
N LEU A 524 -30.92 26.78 16.96
CA LEU A 524 -30.22 27.95 17.52
C LEU A 524 -29.27 27.58 18.67
N ASP A 525 -29.05 26.31 18.99
CA ASP A 525 -28.04 25.92 19.96
C ASP A 525 -26.66 26.41 19.55
N ILE A 526 -25.94 27.05 20.48
CA ILE A 526 -24.62 27.60 20.26
C ILE A 526 -23.63 27.02 21.28
N ASN A 527 -22.43 26.72 20.81
CA ASN A 527 -21.31 26.32 21.65
C ASN A 527 -20.38 27.54 21.87
N LEU A 528 -20.12 27.88 23.12
CA LEU A 528 -19.21 28.98 23.47
C LEU A 528 -17.73 28.58 23.47
N ASN A 529 -17.42 27.28 23.38
CA ASN A 529 -16.05 26.76 23.41
C ASN A 529 -15.41 26.68 21.99
N TYR A 530 -15.70 27.67 21.15
CA TYR A 530 -15.00 27.84 19.88
C TYR A 530 -13.53 28.24 20.11
N SER A 531 -12.71 28.18 19.05
CA SER A 531 -11.33 28.62 19.15
C SER A 531 -11.21 30.11 19.44
N GLU A 532 -10.08 30.51 20.01
CA GLU A 532 -9.79 31.91 20.32
C GLU A 532 -9.83 32.85 19.09
N ASP A 533 -9.69 32.30 17.90
CA ASP A 533 -9.64 33.03 16.63
C ASP A 533 -11.00 33.18 15.92
N GLU A 534 -12.07 32.53 16.37
CA GLU A 534 -13.38 32.58 15.71
C GLU A 534 -14.46 33.09 16.67
N ASN A 535 -15.32 34.00 16.17
CA ASN A 535 -16.48 34.49 16.92
C ASN A 535 -17.66 33.52 16.82
N PRO A 536 -18.07 32.82 17.90
CA PRO A 536 -19.17 31.85 17.87
C PRO A 536 -20.48 32.42 17.32
N LEU A 537 -20.76 33.68 17.64
CA LEU A 537 -21.98 34.35 17.20
C LEU A 537 -21.95 34.63 15.69
N ALA A 538 -20.78 34.98 15.12
CA ALA A 538 -20.68 35.22 13.68
C ALA A 538 -20.94 33.93 12.89
N LEU A 539 -20.37 32.81 13.34
CA LEU A 539 -20.61 31.50 12.72
C LEU A 539 -22.07 31.06 12.84
N LYS A 540 -22.68 31.31 13.99
CA LYS A 540 -24.09 31.01 14.20
C LYS A 540 -24.98 31.91 13.35
N SER A 541 -24.64 33.20 13.19
CA SER A 541 -25.33 34.11 12.27
C SER A 541 -25.30 33.59 10.84
N ASP A 542 -24.15 33.15 10.35
CA ASP A 542 -24.00 32.54 9.01
C ASP A 542 -24.89 31.29 8.86
N PHE A 543 -24.94 30.46 9.90
CA PHE A 543 -25.84 29.30 9.92
C PHE A 543 -27.30 29.74 9.80
N VAL A 544 -27.75 30.72 10.63
CA VAL A 544 -29.14 31.21 10.63
C VAL A 544 -29.52 31.87 9.32
N LEU A 545 -28.61 32.64 8.72
CA LEU A 545 -28.76 33.17 7.37
C LEU A 545 -29.02 32.07 6.32
N SER A 546 -28.16 31.04 6.31
CA SER A 546 -28.31 29.87 5.43
C SER A 546 -29.61 29.11 5.68
N PHE A 547 -30.01 28.95 6.94
CA PHE A 547 -31.27 28.30 7.34
C PHE A 547 -32.51 29.08 6.88
N CYS A 548 -32.54 30.40 7.09
CA CYS A 548 -33.61 31.28 6.61
C CYS A 548 -33.67 31.25 5.07
N GLU A 549 -32.57 31.27 4.39
CA GLU A 549 -32.51 31.17 2.92
C GLU A 549 -33.14 29.88 2.39
N LEU A 550 -32.83 28.73 3.05
CA LEU A 550 -33.44 27.44 2.70
C LEU A 550 -34.94 27.38 2.97
N ILE A 551 -35.42 28.09 3.99
CA ILE A 551 -36.84 28.15 4.35
C ILE A 551 -37.63 29.09 3.42
N MET A 552 -37.12 30.27 3.13
CA MET A 552 -37.76 31.25 2.28
C MET A 552 -37.90 30.77 0.84
N GLY A 553 -36.98 29.95 0.40
CA GLY A 553 -36.93 29.44 -0.98
C GLY A 553 -36.71 30.56 -1.99
N GLY A 554 -36.36 30.16 -3.22
CA GLY A 554 -36.16 31.11 -4.32
C GLY A 554 -34.86 30.90 -5.02
N LYS A 555 -34.79 31.32 -6.32
CA LYS A 555 -33.57 31.15 -7.14
C LYS A 555 -32.51 32.22 -6.88
N VAL A 556 -32.85 33.28 -6.17
CA VAL A 556 -31.99 34.49 -6.02
C VAL A 556 -31.35 34.56 -4.63
N GLY A 557 -31.80 33.73 -3.65
CA GLY A 557 -31.31 33.78 -2.29
C GLY A 557 -31.86 35.00 -1.51
N LEU A 558 -31.31 35.25 -0.31
CA LEU A 558 -31.65 36.39 0.53
C LEU A 558 -31.07 37.69 -0.04
N GLU A 559 -31.88 38.74 -0.06
CA GLU A 559 -31.44 40.09 -0.40
C GLU A 559 -30.49 40.66 0.67
N ALA A 560 -29.65 41.62 0.30
CA ALA A 560 -28.68 42.20 1.21
C ALA A 560 -29.33 42.81 2.47
N ILE A 561 -30.52 43.40 2.34
CA ILE A 561 -31.28 43.98 3.45
C ILE A 561 -31.83 42.86 4.35
N GLU A 562 -32.36 41.79 3.78
CA GLU A 562 -32.81 40.60 4.54
C GLU A 562 -31.70 39.96 5.37
N ARG A 563 -30.50 39.82 4.78
CA ARG A 563 -29.32 39.36 5.52
C ARG A 563 -29.00 40.25 6.71
N THR A 564 -29.07 41.57 6.51
CA THR A 564 -28.79 42.55 7.59
C THR A 564 -29.82 42.50 8.73
N VAL A 565 -31.11 42.35 8.42
CA VAL A 565 -32.14 42.28 9.48
C VAL A 565 -32.11 40.98 10.24
N ILE A 566 -31.79 39.86 9.58
CA ILE A 566 -31.56 38.56 10.22
C ILE A 566 -30.35 38.63 11.15
N ASP A 567 -29.21 39.11 10.67
CA ASP A 567 -28.01 39.22 11.51
C ASP A 567 -28.24 40.07 12.75
N ARG A 568 -28.89 41.22 12.61
CA ARG A 568 -29.27 42.07 13.71
C ARG A 568 -30.21 41.39 14.72
N ALA A 569 -31.16 40.58 14.23
CA ALA A 569 -32.03 39.77 15.07
C ALA A 569 -31.23 38.72 15.85
N VAL A 570 -30.36 38.01 15.17
CA VAL A 570 -29.45 36.99 15.78
C VAL A 570 -28.62 37.61 16.88
N GLN A 571 -27.95 38.72 16.61
CA GLN A 571 -27.16 39.43 17.66
C GLN A 571 -28.01 39.78 18.90
N ARG A 572 -29.28 40.14 18.71
CA ARG A 572 -30.16 40.52 19.80
C ARG A 572 -30.62 39.33 20.64
N ILE A 573 -31.03 38.23 20.01
CA ILE A 573 -31.60 37.07 20.73
C ILE A 573 -30.59 36.33 21.60
N TYR A 574 -29.30 36.39 21.27
CA TYR A 574 -28.25 35.73 22.06
C TYR A 574 -27.74 36.57 23.24
N GLN A 575 -28.12 37.87 23.37
CA GLN A 575 -27.71 38.70 24.50
C GLN A 575 -28.05 38.11 25.87
N PRO A 576 -29.27 37.58 26.13
CA PRO A 576 -29.59 36.95 27.39
C PRO A 576 -28.72 35.74 27.71
N TYR A 577 -28.43 34.90 26.71
CA TYR A 577 -27.61 33.72 26.85
C TYR A 577 -26.13 34.05 27.14
N PHE A 578 -25.59 35.09 26.51
CA PHE A 578 -24.23 35.52 26.80
C PHE A 578 -24.09 36.18 28.17
N ALA A 579 -25.16 36.78 28.66
CA ALA A 579 -25.18 37.39 30.03
C ALA A 579 -25.23 36.29 31.10
N ASP A 580 -26.02 35.23 30.88
CA ASP A 580 -26.17 34.09 31.78
C ASP A 580 -26.34 32.80 30.95
N PRO A 581 -25.22 32.05 30.69
CA PRO A 581 -25.24 30.87 29.85
C PRO A 581 -25.92 29.65 30.50
N CYS A 582 -27.25 29.64 30.48
CA CYS A 582 -28.08 28.53 30.96
C CYS A 582 -29.03 28.06 29.87
N PRO A 583 -29.48 26.79 29.90
CA PRO A 583 -30.38 26.23 28.89
C PRO A 583 -31.69 27.02 28.70
N GLU A 584 -32.17 27.65 29.75
CA GLU A 584 -33.41 28.47 29.78
C GLU A 584 -33.24 29.76 28.96
N ASN A 585 -32.03 30.29 28.85
CA ASN A 585 -31.71 31.51 28.10
C ASN A 585 -31.32 31.25 26.65
N MET A 586 -31.19 29.95 26.25
CA MET A 586 -30.92 29.59 24.88
C MET A 586 -32.10 29.99 23.98
N PRO A 587 -31.87 30.81 22.92
CA PRO A 587 -32.94 31.23 22.05
C PRO A 587 -33.51 30.06 21.22
N ILE A 588 -34.78 30.16 20.85
CA ILE A 588 -35.50 29.27 19.95
C ILE A 588 -36.05 30.07 18.74
N LEU A 589 -36.62 29.39 17.75
CA LEU A 589 -37.09 30.07 16.52
C LEU A 589 -38.13 31.14 16.77
N SER A 590 -39.00 31.00 17.81
CA SER A 590 -39.93 32.05 18.19
C SER A 590 -39.21 33.34 18.65
N ASP A 591 -38.08 33.23 19.35
CA ASP A 591 -37.31 34.42 19.75
C ASP A 591 -36.75 35.15 18.51
N LEU A 592 -36.30 34.40 17.49
CA LEU A 592 -35.86 34.97 16.23
C LEU A 592 -37.00 35.66 15.47
N HIS A 593 -38.17 35.03 15.40
CA HIS A 593 -39.35 35.57 14.79
C HIS A 593 -39.78 36.88 15.43
N ASP A 594 -39.84 36.89 16.77
CA ASP A 594 -40.24 38.09 17.54
C ASP A 594 -39.22 39.22 17.41
N ALA A 595 -37.93 38.89 17.37
CA ALA A 595 -36.86 39.87 17.15
C ALA A 595 -36.88 40.49 15.76
N LEU A 596 -37.30 39.71 14.73
CA LEU A 596 -37.51 40.20 13.36
C LEU A 596 -38.72 41.14 13.32
N THR A 597 -39.89 40.70 13.83
CA THR A 597 -41.10 41.48 13.86
C THR A 597 -40.93 42.81 14.64
N ALA A 598 -40.17 42.80 15.71
CA ALA A 598 -39.87 44.00 16.50
C ALA A 598 -39.02 45.06 15.79
N GLN A 599 -38.48 44.76 14.62
CA GLN A 599 -37.75 45.73 13.81
C GLN A 599 -38.66 46.65 12.99
N HIS A 600 -39.91 46.28 12.79
CA HIS A 600 -40.91 47.02 12.03
C HIS A 600 -40.43 47.45 10.63
N LEU A 601 -39.73 46.58 9.97
CA LEU A 601 -39.22 46.74 8.61
C LEU A 601 -39.90 45.75 7.67
N PRO A 602 -40.35 46.17 6.45
CA PRO A 602 -41.02 45.27 5.53
C PRO A 602 -40.21 43.99 5.18
N GLU A 603 -38.91 44.11 5.12
CA GLU A 603 -38.00 42.98 4.82
C GLU A 603 -37.90 42.03 6.02
N ALA A 604 -37.91 42.57 7.25
CA ALA A 604 -37.90 41.75 8.44
C ALA A 604 -39.26 41.02 8.62
N ASP A 605 -40.38 41.73 8.35
CA ASP A 605 -41.73 41.15 8.40
C ASP A 605 -41.88 40.02 7.34
N ARG A 606 -41.26 40.16 6.16
CA ARG A 606 -41.26 39.11 5.12
C ARG A 606 -40.54 37.85 5.59
N VAL A 607 -39.40 37.99 6.24
CA VAL A 607 -38.65 36.87 6.82
C VAL A 607 -39.43 36.24 7.99
N ALA A 608 -40.02 37.05 8.86
CA ALA A 608 -40.86 36.57 9.97
C ALA A 608 -42.07 35.77 9.48
N GLN A 609 -42.79 36.27 8.47
CA GLN A 609 -43.91 35.55 7.85
C GLN A 609 -43.49 34.20 7.23
N ALA A 610 -42.27 34.10 6.65
CA ALA A 610 -41.77 32.85 6.17
C ALA A 610 -41.42 31.85 7.29
N LEU A 611 -41.03 32.36 8.48
CA LEU A 611 -40.78 31.57 9.68
C LEU A 611 -42.06 31.13 10.39
N ASP A 612 -43.21 31.78 10.20
CA ASP A 612 -44.47 31.43 10.86
C ASP A 612 -44.85 29.97 10.80
N LEU A 613 -44.60 29.33 9.62
CA LEU A 613 -44.86 27.91 9.42
C LEU A 613 -44.04 27.02 10.39
N TYR A 614 -42.88 27.48 10.79
CA TYR A 614 -41.90 26.78 11.65
C TYR A 614 -41.99 27.18 13.11
N VAL A 615 -42.68 28.29 13.43
CA VAL A 615 -42.83 28.81 14.80
C VAL A 615 -44.20 28.44 15.37
N SER A 616 -45.26 28.81 14.68
CA SER A 616 -46.65 28.63 15.12
C SER A 616 -47.44 27.67 14.24
N GLY A 617 -46.91 27.33 13.03
CA GLY A 617 -47.56 26.49 12.05
C GLY A 617 -47.33 24.98 12.25
N SER A 618 -47.72 24.21 11.24
CA SER A 618 -47.66 22.72 11.27
C SER A 618 -46.28 22.11 11.32
N LEU A 619 -45.22 22.93 11.17
CA LEU A 619 -43.84 22.48 11.16
C LEU A 619 -43.05 23.03 12.34
N ASN A 620 -43.69 23.28 13.47
CA ASN A 620 -43.13 23.90 14.66
C ASN A 620 -42.18 23.01 15.47
N PHE A 621 -41.92 21.78 15.04
CA PHE A 621 -41.03 20.85 15.76
C PHE A 621 -39.55 21.32 15.82
N PHE A 622 -39.14 22.29 15.01
CA PHE A 622 -37.87 23.00 15.18
C PHE A 622 -37.91 24.15 16.21
N ASN A 623 -39.08 24.52 16.68
CA ASN A 623 -39.25 25.61 17.64
C ASN A 623 -39.29 25.09 19.08
N HIS A 624 -38.37 24.24 19.46
CA HIS A 624 -38.24 23.69 20.79
C HIS A 624 -36.79 23.72 21.26
N ARG A 625 -36.54 23.77 22.56
CA ARG A 625 -35.24 23.53 23.13
C ARG A 625 -34.86 22.08 22.96
N THR A 626 -33.55 21.81 22.88
CA THR A 626 -33.03 20.45 22.73
C THR A 626 -33.39 19.60 23.95
N THR A 627 -34.09 18.49 23.72
CA THR A 627 -34.56 17.54 24.76
C THR A 627 -33.77 16.23 24.78
N VAL A 628 -32.89 16.00 23.78
CA VAL A 628 -32.14 14.75 23.60
C VAL A 628 -30.69 14.90 24.02
N ASP A 629 -30.07 13.80 24.41
CA ASP A 629 -28.64 13.77 24.71
C ASP A 629 -27.81 13.78 23.40
N ILE A 630 -27.51 14.99 22.94
CA ILE A 630 -26.61 15.17 21.80
C ILE A 630 -25.13 14.86 22.15
N ASN A 631 -24.80 14.61 23.43
CA ASN A 631 -23.43 14.39 23.89
C ASN A 631 -22.99 12.93 23.90
N ASN A 632 -23.88 11.98 23.58
CA ASN A 632 -23.52 10.59 23.46
C ASN A 632 -22.37 10.42 22.46
N ARG A 633 -21.52 9.44 22.72
CA ARG A 633 -20.36 9.13 21.87
C ARG A 633 -20.75 8.66 20.46
N PHE A 634 -21.91 8.00 20.32
CA PHE A 634 -22.45 7.57 19.04
C PHE A 634 -23.87 8.12 18.85
N VAL A 635 -24.02 9.08 17.96
CA VAL A 635 -25.30 9.75 17.68
C VAL A 635 -25.73 9.48 16.24
N CYS A 636 -26.98 9.07 16.06
CA CYS A 636 -27.61 8.92 14.77
C CYS A 636 -28.82 9.85 14.65
N TYR A 637 -28.79 10.75 13.70
CA TYR A 637 -29.92 11.58 13.33
C TYR A 637 -30.73 10.85 12.24
N ASP A 638 -31.85 10.25 12.64
CA ASP A 638 -32.81 9.59 11.76
C ASP A 638 -33.75 10.65 11.19
N ILE A 639 -33.65 10.91 9.91
CA ILE A 639 -34.47 11.90 9.18
C ILE A 639 -35.40 11.25 8.15
N LYS A 640 -35.62 9.95 8.24
CA LYS A 640 -36.45 9.19 7.29
C LYS A 640 -37.89 9.70 7.19
N GLU A 641 -38.50 10.06 8.30
CA GLU A 641 -39.87 10.57 8.37
C GLU A 641 -39.96 12.09 8.18
N LEU A 642 -38.87 12.75 7.91
CA LEU A 642 -38.85 14.17 7.65
C LEU A 642 -39.48 14.48 6.29
N PRO A 643 -40.46 15.41 6.20
CA PRO A 643 -41.06 15.83 4.93
C PRO A 643 -39.99 16.29 3.93
N LYS A 644 -40.20 16.00 2.63
CA LYS A 644 -39.21 16.30 1.59
C LYS A 644 -38.72 17.73 1.54
N ASN A 645 -39.62 18.68 1.79
CA ASN A 645 -39.31 20.12 1.87
C ASN A 645 -38.44 20.49 3.07
N LEU A 646 -38.40 19.64 4.11
CA LEU A 646 -37.63 19.84 5.33
C LEU A 646 -36.37 19.03 5.42
N THR A 647 -36.17 18.08 4.48
CA THR A 647 -34.97 17.25 4.49
C THR A 647 -33.70 18.10 4.42
N LYS A 648 -33.66 19.11 3.56
CA LYS A 648 -32.51 20.01 3.39
C LYS A 648 -32.26 20.89 4.64
N PRO A 649 -33.26 21.64 5.17
CA PRO A 649 -33.08 22.34 6.44
C PRO A 649 -32.66 21.41 7.58
N GLY A 650 -33.25 20.21 7.68
CA GLY A 650 -32.88 19.22 8.70
C GLY A 650 -31.42 18.77 8.57
N MET A 651 -30.98 18.42 7.36
CA MET A 651 -29.58 18.07 7.13
C MET A 651 -28.61 19.22 7.44
N ARG A 652 -29.02 20.46 7.20
CA ARG A 652 -28.24 21.65 7.53
C ARG A 652 -28.11 21.83 9.05
N ILE A 653 -29.18 21.55 9.80
CA ILE A 653 -29.16 21.56 11.28
C ILE A 653 -28.19 20.48 11.78
N ILE A 654 -28.24 19.28 11.22
CA ILE A 654 -27.33 18.19 11.58
C ILE A 654 -25.88 18.59 11.34
N GLN A 655 -25.55 19.19 10.19
CA GLN A 655 -24.21 19.67 9.89
C GLN A 655 -23.72 20.70 10.94
N ASP A 656 -24.58 21.59 11.42
CA ASP A 656 -24.25 22.54 12.48
C ASP A 656 -23.97 21.82 13.80
N GLN A 657 -24.81 20.85 14.19
CA GLN A 657 -24.57 20.02 15.36
C GLN A 657 -23.28 19.21 15.28
N VAL A 658 -22.94 18.69 14.09
CA VAL A 658 -21.66 18.01 13.84
C VAL A 658 -20.49 18.97 14.05
N TRP A 659 -20.59 20.19 13.52
CA TRP A 659 -19.56 21.21 13.69
C TRP A 659 -19.37 21.57 15.16
N ASN A 660 -20.47 21.78 15.90
CA ASN A 660 -20.42 22.02 17.34
C ASN A 660 -19.72 20.86 18.08
N ARG A 661 -19.96 19.62 17.69
CA ARG A 661 -19.30 18.44 18.28
C ARG A 661 -17.82 18.37 17.95
N VAL A 662 -17.43 18.62 16.70
CA VAL A 662 -16.04 18.65 16.28
C VAL A 662 -15.25 19.68 17.09
N THR A 663 -15.81 20.86 17.29
CA THR A 663 -15.15 21.91 18.05
C THR A 663 -15.00 21.57 19.54
N LEU A 664 -16.01 20.96 20.15
CA LEU A 664 -15.94 20.46 21.54
C LEU A 664 -14.88 19.36 21.70
N ASN A 665 -14.89 18.38 20.82
CA ASN A 665 -14.01 17.21 20.90
C ASN A 665 -12.55 17.56 20.63
N ARG A 666 -12.28 18.57 19.77
CA ARG A 666 -10.92 19.07 19.52
C ARG A 666 -10.21 19.45 20.82
N ASN A 667 -10.90 20.19 21.70
CA ASN A 667 -10.33 20.62 22.97
C ASN A 667 -10.02 19.45 23.91
N ALA A 668 -10.74 18.34 23.76
CA ALA A 668 -10.52 17.10 24.50
C ALA A 668 -9.48 16.17 23.83
N GLY A 669 -8.93 16.53 22.67
CA GLY A 669 -8.02 15.66 21.90
C GLY A 669 -8.70 14.44 21.28
N VAL A 670 -10.03 14.48 21.07
CA VAL A 670 -10.87 13.38 20.56
C VAL A 670 -11.31 13.72 19.14
N SER A 671 -11.25 12.77 18.23
CA SER A 671 -11.73 12.95 16.85
C SER A 671 -13.25 12.72 16.76
N THR A 672 -13.86 13.37 15.74
CA THR A 672 -15.28 13.19 15.43
C THR A 672 -15.46 12.66 14.03
N TRP A 673 -15.98 11.45 13.90
CA TRP A 673 -16.29 10.80 12.63
C TRP A 673 -17.72 11.15 12.23
N TYR A 674 -17.90 11.75 11.08
CA TYR A 674 -19.20 12.16 10.56
C TYR A 674 -19.52 11.39 9.28
N TYR A 675 -20.63 10.68 9.27
CA TYR A 675 -21.13 9.95 8.11
C TYR A 675 -22.40 10.60 7.59
N ALA A 676 -22.35 11.14 6.38
CA ALA A 676 -23.51 11.67 5.68
C ALA A 676 -23.97 10.66 4.63
N ASP A 677 -25.01 9.90 4.95
CA ASP A 677 -25.61 9.01 3.94
C ASP A 677 -26.47 9.82 2.95
N GLU A 678 -26.61 9.31 1.73
CA GLU A 678 -27.19 10.02 0.57
C GLU A 678 -26.63 11.44 0.40
N PHE A 679 -25.31 11.58 0.50
CA PHE A 679 -24.56 12.85 0.51
C PHE A 679 -24.90 13.76 -0.68
N HIS A 680 -25.28 13.20 -1.84
CA HIS A 680 -25.69 13.97 -2.99
C HIS A 680 -26.87 14.92 -2.72
N LEU A 681 -27.70 14.64 -1.70
CA LEU A 681 -28.82 15.53 -1.32
C LEU A 681 -28.31 16.88 -0.79
N LEU A 682 -27.16 16.91 -0.14
CA LEU A 682 -26.54 18.14 0.35
C LEU A 682 -25.91 18.97 -0.77
N LEU A 683 -25.59 18.35 -1.90
CA LEU A 683 -24.91 19.02 -3.02
C LEU A 683 -25.85 19.51 -4.11
N LYS A 684 -27.16 19.26 -3.98
CA LYS A 684 -28.16 19.72 -4.97
C LYS A 684 -28.38 21.21 -4.96
N GLU A 685 -28.22 21.87 -3.83
CA GLU A 685 -28.40 23.29 -3.67
C GLU A 685 -27.05 24.00 -3.48
N PRO A 686 -26.77 25.11 -4.17
CA PRO A 686 -25.49 25.80 -4.11
C PRO A 686 -25.04 26.15 -2.69
N GLN A 687 -25.97 26.57 -1.80
CA GLN A 687 -25.67 26.99 -0.45
C GLN A 687 -25.23 25.80 0.44
N THR A 688 -25.97 24.68 0.38
CA THR A 688 -25.59 23.48 1.14
C THR A 688 -24.35 22.81 0.57
N ALA A 689 -24.14 22.88 -0.75
CA ALA A 689 -22.94 22.39 -1.40
C ALA A 689 -21.69 23.20 -0.97
N ALA A 690 -21.74 24.51 -1.05
CA ALA A 690 -20.65 25.39 -0.61
C ALA A 690 -20.30 25.16 0.86
N TYR A 691 -21.30 25.06 1.74
CA TYR A 691 -21.04 24.77 3.15
C TYR A 691 -20.47 23.37 3.38
N SER A 692 -20.94 22.36 2.65
CA SER A 692 -20.36 21.02 2.73
C SER A 692 -18.88 21.01 2.30
N ALA A 693 -18.54 21.71 1.22
CA ALA A 693 -17.16 21.86 0.78
C ALA A 693 -16.30 22.59 1.82
N GLU A 694 -16.86 23.60 2.50
CA GLU A 694 -16.17 24.32 3.57
C GLU A 694 -15.92 23.41 4.79
N ILE A 695 -16.92 22.63 5.21
CA ILE A 695 -16.76 21.62 6.27
C ILE A 695 -15.63 20.66 5.93
N TRP A 696 -15.60 20.10 4.72
CA TRP A 696 -14.54 19.18 4.27
C TRP A 696 -13.15 19.79 4.39
N LYS A 697 -12.99 21.07 4.06
CA LYS A 697 -11.71 21.80 4.22
C LYS A 697 -11.34 22.03 5.68
N ARG A 698 -12.32 22.36 6.52
CA ARG A 698 -12.09 22.72 7.95
C ARG A 698 -11.87 21.49 8.81
N PHE A 699 -12.60 20.41 8.61
CA PHE A 699 -12.57 19.22 9.46
C PHE A 699 -11.16 18.67 9.65
N ARG A 700 -10.36 18.65 8.59
CA ARG A 700 -8.94 18.25 8.66
C ARG A 700 -8.16 18.93 9.80
N LYS A 701 -8.35 20.24 9.98
CA LYS A 701 -7.63 21.03 11.00
C LYS A 701 -8.22 20.86 12.40
N TRP A 702 -9.44 20.35 12.49
CA TRP A 702 -10.22 20.31 13.72
C TRP A 702 -10.44 18.91 14.28
N GLY A 703 -9.79 17.89 13.69
CA GLY A 703 -9.94 16.50 14.12
C GLY A 703 -11.27 15.86 13.70
N GLY A 704 -11.94 16.44 12.71
CA GLY A 704 -13.11 15.84 12.08
C GLY A 704 -12.71 14.88 10.96
N VAL A 705 -13.43 13.76 10.84
CA VAL A 705 -13.25 12.73 9.79
C VAL A 705 -14.59 12.55 9.07
N PRO A 706 -14.91 13.40 8.08
CA PRO A 706 -16.17 13.29 7.37
C PRO A 706 -16.12 12.20 6.31
N THR A 707 -17.26 11.55 6.08
CA THR A 707 -17.47 10.55 5.02
C THR A 707 -18.82 10.79 4.36
N GLY A 708 -18.79 11.10 3.07
CA GLY A 708 -19.99 11.22 2.24
C GLY A 708 -20.28 9.92 1.51
N ALA A 709 -21.41 9.30 1.75
CA ALA A 709 -21.83 8.09 1.08
C ALA A 709 -22.96 8.37 0.09
N THR A 710 -22.87 7.89 -1.16
CA THR A 710 -23.90 8.12 -2.16
C THR A 710 -23.95 7.02 -3.21
N GLN A 711 -25.15 6.81 -3.74
CA GLN A 711 -25.41 5.95 -4.90
C GLN A 711 -25.61 6.76 -6.19
N ASN A 712 -25.83 8.07 -6.10
CA ASN A 712 -26.14 8.93 -7.25
C ASN A 712 -24.92 9.81 -7.60
N ILE A 713 -24.03 9.26 -8.39
CA ILE A 713 -22.79 9.91 -8.78
C ILE A 713 -23.03 11.06 -9.76
N LYS A 714 -24.02 10.94 -10.67
CA LYS A 714 -24.33 12.00 -11.61
C LYS A 714 -24.77 13.28 -10.92
N ASP A 715 -25.66 13.17 -9.94
CA ASP A 715 -26.10 14.32 -9.15
C ASP A 715 -24.94 14.92 -8.34
N LEU A 716 -24.09 14.05 -7.79
CA LEU A 716 -22.89 14.45 -7.08
C LEU A 716 -21.94 15.27 -7.97
N LEU A 717 -21.57 14.73 -9.12
CA LEU A 717 -20.61 15.34 -10.06
C LEU A 717 -21.16 16.55 -10.82
N SER A 718 -22.46 16.85 -10.70
CA SER A 718 -23.06 18.04 -11.29
C SER A 718 -22.81 19.32 -10.47
N SER A 719 -22.43 19.19 -9.19
CA SER A 719 -22.07 20.31 -8.33
C SER A 719 -20.62 20.75 -8.58
N PRO A 720 -20.35 22.05 -8.78
CA PRO A 720 -18.98 22.56 -8.91
C PRO A 720 -18.13 22.34 -7.66
N GLU A 721 -18.75 22.27 -6.50
CA GLU A 721 -18.10 22.09 -5.21
C GLU A 721 -17.52 20.68 -5.03
N ILE A 722 -17.99 19.71 -5.80
CA ILE A 722 -17.54 18.32 -5.69
C ILE A 722 -16.04 18.14 -6.04
N GLU A 723 -15.52 18.93 -6.97
CA GLU A 723 -14.09 18.89 -7.28
C GLU A 723 -13.25 19.22 -6.03
N ASN A 724 -13.65 20.27 -5.31
CA ASN A 724 -13.03 20.62 -4.03
C ASN A 724 -13.13 19.49 -2.99
N ILE A 725 -14.28 18.80 -2.93
CA ILE A 725 -14.50 17.70 -1.99
C ILE A 725 -13.65 16.49 -2.37
N LEU A 726 -13.57 16.13 -3.66
CA LEU A 726 -12.72 15.04 -4.17
C LEU A 726 -11.24 15.30 -3.89
N GLU A 727 -10.75 16.50 -4.21
CA GLU A 727 -9.35 16.90 -3.99
C GLU A 727 -8.95 16.91 -2.49
N ASN A 728 -9.94 17.11 -1.61
CA ASN A 728 -9.75 17.09 -0.17
C ASN A 728 -10.16 15.78 0.48
N SER A 729 -10.29 14.68 -0.27
CA SER A 729 -10.64 13.36 0.23
C SER A 729 -9.59 12.34 -0.17
N ASP A 730 -8.71 12.00 0.76
CA ASP A 730 -7.66 10.99 0.52
C ASP A 730 -8.19 9.54 0.65
N TYR A 731 -9.43 9.36 1.10
CA TYR A 731 -10.08 8.06 1.19
C TYR A 731 -11.30 7.99 0.27
N ILE A 732 -11.29 7.08 -0.71
CA ILE A 732 -12.47 6.80 -1.54
C ILE A 732 -12.66 5.28 -1.61
N CYS A 733 -13.83 4.83 -1.17
CA CYS A 733 -14.27 3.44 -1.34
C CYS A 733 -15.27 3.37 -2.50
N MET A 734 -14.84 2.76 -3.59
CA MET A 734 -15.66 2.61 -4.80
C MET A 734 -16.08 1.16 -4.96
N LEU A 735 -17.34 0.89 -4.67
CA LEU A 735 -17.98 -0.40 -4.87
C LEU A 735 -18.53 -0.51 -6.30
N ASN A 736 -19.38 -1.51 -6.59
CA ASN A 736 -19.98 -1.70 -7.90
C ASN A 736 -20.63 -0.41 -8.45
N GLN A 737 -20.37 -0.10 -9.73
CA GLN A 737 -20.83 1.13 -10.37
C GLN A 737 -21.71 0.83 -11.58
N ALA A 738 -22.72 1.68 -11.80
CA ALA A 738 -23.56 1.64 -12.99
C ALA A 738 -22.75 1.98 -14.26
N ALA A 739 -23.15 1.41 -15.41
CA ALA A 739 -22.40 1.57 -16.66
C ALA A 739 -22.19 3.04 -17.08
N GLY A 740 -23.19 3.89 -16.83
CA GLY A 740 -23.11 5.32 -17.17
C GLY A 740 -22.17 6.13 -16.28
N ASP A 741 -22.00 5.70 -15.02
CA ASP A 741 -21.21 6.43 -14.03
C ASP A 741 -19.73 6.06 -14.11
N ARG A 742 -19.41 4.84 -14.55
CA ARG A 742 -18.04 4.31 -14.65
C ARG A 742 -17.12 5.16 -15.52
N LYS A 743 -17.64 5.60 -16.70
CA LYS A 743 -16.84 6.41 -17.62
C LYS A 743 -16.51 7.78 -17.02
N ILE A 744 -17.49 8.41 -16.40
CA ILE A 744 -17.30 9.72 -15.77
C ILE A 744 -16.32 9.64 -14.60
N LEU A 745 -16.47 8.60 -13.76
CA LEU A 745 -15.54 8.35 -12.64
C LEU A 745 -14.13 8.04 -13.13
N ALA A 746 -13.99 7.26 -14.20
CA ALA A 746 -12.69 6.93 -14.76
C ALA A 746 -11.93 8.19 -15.22
N GLU A 747 -12.62 9.09 -15.88
CA GLU A 747 -12.05 10.36 -16.33
C GLU A 747 -11.70 11.29 -15.16
N ARG A 748 -12.59 11.42 -14.16
CA ARG A 748 -12.40 12.33 -13.04
C ARG A 748 -11.37 11.86 -12.02
N LEU A 749 -11.27 10.57 -11.76
CA LEU A 749 -10.37 9.96 -10.78
C LEU A 749 -9.16 9.30 -11.42
N ASN A 750 -8.95 9.50 -12.71
CA ASN A 750 -7.85 8.91 -13.49
C ASN A 750 -7.72 7.39 -13.30
N ILE A 751 -8.85 6.67 -13.36
CA ILE A 751 -8.92 5.22 -13.17
C ILE A 751 -8.59 4.51 -14.48
N SER A 752 -7.66 3.57 -14.47
CA SER A 752 -7.31 2.78 -15.65
C SER A 752 -8.40 1.78 -16.05
N SER A 753 -8.36 1.30 -17.30
CA SER A 753 -9.26 0.25 -17.78
C SER A 753 -9.15 -1.05 -16.98
N GLU A 754 -7.96 -1.36 -16.46
CA GLU A 754 -7.71 -2.53 -15.61
C GLU A 754 -8.34 -2.36 -14.23
N GLN A 755 -8.22 -1.18 -13.65
CA GLN A 755 -8.87 -0.86 -12.36
C GLN A 755 -10.40 -0.88 -12.48
N LEU A 756 -10.96 -0.36 -13.58
CA LEU A 756 -12.42 -0.36 -13.81
C LEU A 756 -13.06 -1.75 -13.77
N LYS A 757 -12.32 -2.80 -14.06
CA LYS A 757 -12.82 -4.18 -14.00
C LYS A 757 -13.31 -4.53 -12.59
N TYR A 758 -12.68 -4.00 -11.55
CA TYR A 758 -13.01 -4.28 -10.14
C TYR A 758 -14.26 -3.59 -9.62
N VAL A 759 -14.79 -2.60 -10.34
CA VAL A 759 -16.05 -1.91 -10.02
C VAL A 759 -17.12 -2.17 -11.08
N THR A 760 -16.86 -3.13 -11.98
CA THR A 760 -17.74 -3.54 -13.06
C THR A 760 -18.31 -4.91 -12.75
N ASN A 761 -19.60 -4.99 -12.42
CA ASN A 761 -20.27 -6.23 -12.03
C ASN A 761 -19.62 -6.93 -10.82
N SER A 762 -19.00 -6.16 -9.93
CA SER A 762 -18.42 -6.68 -8.69
C SER A 762 -19.52 -7.10 -7.70
N ALA A 763 -19.19 -8.10 -6.89
CA ALA A 763 -20.07 -8.54 -5.81
C ALA A 763 -20.11 -7.52 -4.66
N PRO A 764 -21.13 -7.57 -3.79
CA PRO A 764 -21.14 -6.74 -2.59
C PRO A 764 -19.87 -6.97 -1.73
N GLY A 765 -19.21 -5.90 -1.33
CA GLY A 765 -17.94 -5.95 -0.61
C GLY A 765 -16.70 -6.05 -1.50
N GLU A 766 -16.84 -5.93 -2.81
CA GLU A 766 -15.74 -5.88 -3.76
C GLU A 766 -15.67 -4.51 -4.43
N GLY A 767 -14.47 -4.01 -4.70
CA GLY A 767 -14.32 -2.70 -5.33
C GLY A 767 -12.89 -2.21 -5.41
N LEU A 768 -12.77 -0.88 -5.54
CA LEU A 768 -11.51 -0.14 -5.50
C LEU A 768 -11.45 0.72 -4.24
N LEU A 769 -10.34 0.70 -3.58
CA LEU A 769 -10.03 1.53 -2.44
C LEU A 769 -8.91 2.51 -2.82
N PHE A 770 -9.19 3.79 -2.67
CA PHE A 770 -8.23 4.86 -2.83
C PHE A 770 -7.79 5.32 -1.44
N PHE A 771 -6.51 5.45 -1.26
CA PHE A 771 -5.94 6.03 -0.06
C PHE A 771 -4.70 6.84 -0.43
N GLU A 772 -4.80 8.16 -0.29
CA GLU A 772 -3.81 9.10 -0.83
C GLU A 772 -3.54 8.86 -2.33
N ASN A 773 -2.32 8.47 -2.69
CA ASN A 773 -1.95 8.17 -4.08
C ASN A 773 -2.07 6.68 -4.45
N VAL A 774 -2.59 5.86 -3.53
CA VAL A 774 -2.67 4.41 -3.71
C VAL A 774 -4.07 4.00 -4.13
N ILE A 775 -4.19 3.23 -5.20
CA ILE A 775 -5.47 2.65 -5.65
C ILE A 775 -5.33 1.14 -5.64
N LEU A 776 -6.09 0.48 -4.77
CA LEU A 776 -6.07 -0.98 -4.62
C LEU A 776 -7.43 -1.61 -4.91
N PRO A 777 -7.48 -2.71 -5.63
CA PRO A 777 -8.67 -3.55 -5.64
C PRO A 777 -8.79 -4.31 -4.33
N PHE A 778 -9.98 -4.32 -3.75
CA PHE A 778 -10.23 -4.99 -2.48
C PHE A 778 -11.40 -5.95 -2.53
N VAL A 779 -11.35 -6.94 -1.65
CA VAL A 779 -12.42 -7.93 -1.41
C VAL A 779 -12.66 -8.02 0.09
N ASP A 780 -13.89 -7.80 0.51
CA ASP A 780 -14.33 -7.94 1.88
C ASP A 780 -15.57 -8.81 1.99
N HIS A 781 -15.34 -10.12 2.03
CA HIS A 781 -16.41 -11.10 2.28
C HIS A 781 -16.60 -11.31 3.78
N PHE A 782 -17.43 -10.45 4.38
CA PHE A 782 -17.74 -10.50 5.80
C PHE A 782 -18.50 -11.79 6.15
N PRO A 783 -18.15 -12.53 7.24
CA PRO A 783 -18.81 -13.77 7.62
C PRO A 783 -20.27 -13.56 8.00
N LYS A 784 -21.19 -14.25 7.28
CA LYS A 784 -22.63 -14.10 7.44
C LYS A 784 -23.20 -14.73 8.71
N ASP A 785 -22.45 -15.60 9.35
CA ASP A 785 -22.80 -16.32 10.57
C ASP A 785 -22.62 -15.49 11.86
N THR A 786 -22.23 -14.24 11.75
CA THR A 786 -21.92 -13.35 12.87
C THR A 786 -23.09 -12.45 13.25
N GLU A 787 -23.14 -12.02 14.52
CA GLU A 787 -24.12 -11.04 14.99
C GLU A 787 -23.93 -9.68 14.32
N LEU A 788 -22.68 -9.23 14.21
CA LEU A 788 -22.32 -7.99 13.50
C LEU A 788 -22.83 -7.99 12.06
N TYR A 789 -22.71 -9.11 11.32
CA TYR A 789 -23.25 -9.17 9.96
C TYR A 789 -24.75 -8.92 9.91
N ARG A 790 -25.51 -9.61 10.78
CA ARG A 790 -26.98 -9.51 10.84
C ARG A 790 -27.45 -8.09 11.17
N ILE A 791 -26.74 -7.41 12.07
CA ILE A 791 -27.07 -6.04 12.49
C ILE A 791 -26.67 -5.01 11.44
N MET A 792 -25.56 -5.21 10.75
CA MET A 792 -25.07 -4.31 9.71
C MET A 792 -25.79 -4.50 8.38
N SER A 793 -26.34 -5.69 8.10
CA SER A 793 -27.08 -5.96 6.85
C SER A 793 -28.36 -5.13 6.76
N THR A 794 -28.65 -4.63 5.56
CA THR A 794 -29.89 -3.88 5.24
C THR A 794 -30.86 -4.72 4.43
N LYS A 795 -30.51 -5.95 4.08
CA LYS A 795 -31.38 -6.85 3.30
C LYS A 795 -32.43 -7.49 4.19
N PRO A 796 -33.73 -7.33 3.88
CA PRO A 796 -34.81 -7.88 4.72
C PRO A 796 -34.73 -9.39 4.93
N SER A 797 -34.27 -10.14 3.91
CA SER A 797 -34.09 -11.60 4.00
C SER A 797 -32.96 -12.03 4.94
N GLU A 798 -31.97 -11.18 5.16
CA GLU A 798 -30.81 -11.45 6.02
C GLU A 798 -31.05 -10.96 7.45
N VAL A 799 -31.90 -9.94 7.63
CA VAL A 799 -32.25 -9.37 8.94
C VAL A 799 -33.25 -10.26 9.70
N ASN A 800 -34.21 -10.88 9.00
CA ASN A 800 -35.29 -11.69 9.62
C ASN A 800 -34.90 -13.16 9.81
N GLY A 801 -33.66 -13.55 9.56
CA GLY A 801 -33.18 -14.91 9.91
C GLY A 801 -33.79 -16.06 9.10
N GLN A 802 -34.26 -15.81 7.87
CA GLN A 802 -34.72 -16.83 6.91
C GLN A 802 -33.65 -17.13 5.88
#